data_6bbcbd706a8bca4d94d89e253ff6fa3d
#
_entry.id   6bbcbd706a8bca4d94d89e253ff6fa3d
#
_cell.length_a   1.000
_cell.length_b   1.000
_cell.length_c   1.000
_cell.angle_alpha   90.00
_cell.angle_beta   90.00
_cell.angle_gamma   90.00
#
_symmetry.space_group_name_H-M   'P 1'
#
loop_
_entity.id
_entity.type
_entity.pdbx_description
1 polymer ?
#
loop_
_entity_poly.entity_id
_entity_poly.type
_entity_poly.pdbx_seq_one_letter_code
_entity_poly.pdbx_strand_id
1 'polypeptide(L)'
;MKKLPIIIAACAAVFGGTLSADTYDTPVAESELIWANVPDALKQAKWIWPTPGSWGYDITNSYAAFRKTFKLDAVPRKATMYITADQSYRLYINGKFVCNGPARGYQRSWPFDEIDVSKYLQKGENLIAARVYNPGRHTFSYVFEGRAGLLFALDMGKAGVVRSDSSVQARRQTGCRRDTAPYSVQMANQEHIDLREENPDWINLGFSQKGWNKGAGTSTGEYNAMPYYMFEERGIPMNGYREIPMKSLVAEGEGASIADSFDVRNAAELVSKEGMKLSKAVGKEMSSITVAPTEKGRQRSYLIDFGKVVVGIPIFKIEGANGGEIIDTVMAEYYKKDFEIDNPYNTGSMRALANRMVCRKGDFTTEFFALQGFRYMLVRVRNNSAELKITPIMRWAAYPLEDNGEFKVSNENAQKIWEASRHTEKVCSLDAFVDTPLREQAQWWGDARVQAWNTFFISGDTRLLRRGIRSIASQQVPNGLTYGHAPTFAHSCILPDFSLTWILTLYDYYWQTGSIEPFVSHKNVVDGIISYFENMKDPRTGLVKYDPRYWLFLDWTGIQKEGQPAILNHWYLQALDKLTQMCRQSNYLVDAKRYENLARSIRASIAKYLIDSEGYAIDGILPDGKSSNLRSIQAQVMAKMNSVEGFDFEKAKNNIVLPYLRGEIKTHAVPSSYWAVYVFKTMVDAGHQKEVYNFILKNWKEMGEYGSTFENYDASKMSHSHAWSAHPAFILPDILSGVKQTGAGWSSVSVNPSTTLEDEYRIVYPTPRGKITVEKKAGQKPTVMIPASINSQN
;
A
#
# COMPACT_ATOMS: atom_id res chain seq x y z
N MET A 1 -22.46 6.20 -37.96
CA MET A 1 -22.52 5.64 -36.59
C MET A 1 -23.28 6.57 -35.66
N LYS A 2 -24.61 6.51 -35.69
CA LYS A 2 -25.53 7.31 -34.85
C LYS A 2 -26.68 6.40 -34.42
N LYS A 3 -26.46 5.39 -33.55
CA LYS A 3 -27.54 4.50 -33.05
C LYS A 3 -27.28 3.86 -31.70
N LEU A 4 -26.53 4.52 -30.79
CA LEU A 4 -26.35 3.98 -29.43
C LEU A 4 -27.27 4.57 -28.32
N PRO A 5 -27.98 5.71 -28.50
CA PRO A 5 -28.87 6.20 -27.43
C PRO A 5 -30.22 5.48 -27.29
N ILE A 6 -30.60 4.60 -28.22
CA ILE A 6 -31.98 4.04 -28.29
C ILE A 6 -32.13 2.76 -27.43
N ILE A 7 -31.07 2.06 -27.12
CA ILE A 7 -31.17 0.79 -26.36
C ILE A 7 -31.38 0.99 -24.85
N ILE A 8 -30.92 2.10 -24.28
CA ILE A 8 -31.10 2.39 -22.84
C ILE A 8 -32.53 2.85 -22.52
N ALA A 9 -33.20 3.50 -23.47
CA ALA A 9 -34.58 3.91 -23.28
C ALA A 9 -35.61 2.76 -23.40
N ALA A 10 -35.27 1.64 -24.04
CA ALA A 10 -36.19 0.52 -24.22
C ALA A 10 -36.29 -0.43 -23.02
N CYS A 11 -35.27 -0.47 -22.13
CA CYS A 11 -35.31 -1.29 -20.92
C CYS A 11 -36.11 -0.65 -19.78
N ALA A 12 -36.31 0.67 -19.79
CA ALA A 12 -37.10 1.37 -18.77
C ALA A 12 -38.62 1.26 -18.97
N ALA A 13 -39.07 0.83 -20.14
CA ALA A 13 -40.48 0.78 -20.49
C ALA A 13 -41.17 -0.55 -20.14
N VAL A 14 -40.46 -1.57 -19.61
CA VAL A 14 -41.06 -2.90 -19.31
C VAL A 14 -41.45 -3.06 -17.82
N PHE A 15 -41.00 -2.17 -16.95
CA PHE A 15 -41.45 -2.14 -15.56
C PHE A 15 -42.31 -0.88 -15.35
N GLY A 16 -43.65 -1.04 -15.51
CA GLY A 16 -44.63 0.02 -15.34
C GLY A 16 -44.74 0.54 -13.90
N GLY A 17 -43.77 1.30 -13.48
CA GLY A 17 -43.81 2.15 -12.31
C GLY A 17 -43.32 3.52 -12.73
N THR A 18 -44.16 4.55 -12.64
CA THR A 18 -43.73 5.95 -12.76
C THR A 18 -42.72 6.25 -11.68
N LEU A 19 -41.42 6.10 -11.99
CA LEU A 19 -40.35 6.70 -11.21
C LEU A 19 -40.47 8.21 -11.43
N SER A 20 -40.87 8.97 -10.41
CA SER A 20 -40.85 10.42 -10.46
C SER A 20 -39.42 10.89 -10.73
N ALA A 21 -39.26 11.79 -11.71
CA ALA A 21 -37.99 12.35 -12.12
C ALA A 21 -37.24 13.14 -11.01
N ASP A 22 -37.87 13.33 -9.85
CA ASP A 22 -37.41 14.19 -8.77
C ASP A 22 -36.48 13.50 -7.74
N THR A 23 -36.10 12.21 -7.94
CA THR A 23 -35.31 11.48 -6.94
C THR A 23 -33.83 11.32 -7.28
N TYR A 24 -33.35 11.82 -8.42
CA TYR A 24 -31.97 11.65 -8.87
C TYR A 24 -31.30 12.96 -9.29
N ASP A 25 -31.33 13.94 -8.41
CA ASP A 25 -30.44 15.11 -8.53
C ASP A 25 -29.09 14.87 -7.83
N THR A 26 -28.65 13.60 -7.74
CA THR A 26 -27.28 13.29 -7.42
C THR A 26 -26.49 13.40 -8.70
N PRO A 27 -25.42 14.24 -8.76
CA PRO A 27 -24.59 14.29 -9.95
C PRO A 27 -24.11 12.88 -10.27
N VAL A 28 -24.19 12.50 -11.53
CA VAL A 28 -23.57 11.26 -12.04
C VAL A 28 -22.20 11.15 -11.42
N ALA A 29 -21.92 10.02 -10.77
CA ALA A 29 -20.67 9.87 -10.06
C ALA A 29 -19.52 10.21 -10.99
N GLU A 30 -18.62 11.08 -10.56
CA GLU A 30 -17.40 11.43 -11.33
C GLU A 30 -16.67 10.19 -11.83
N SER A 31 -16.77 9.06 -11.12
CA SER A 31 -16.23 7.77 -11.55
C SER A 31 -16.81 7.26 -12.87
N GLU A 32 -18.06 7.52 -13.19
CA GLU A 32 -18.66 7.15 -14.50
C GLU A 32 -18.20 8.08 -15.62
N LEU A 33 -17.82 9.31 -15.31
CA LEU A 33 -17.30 10.27 -16.28
C LEU A 33 -15.81 10.05 -16.61
N ILE A 34 -15.03 9.45 -15.71
CA ILE A 34 -13.60 9.17 -15.89
C ILE A 34 -13.34 8.27 -17.10
N TRP A 35 -14.23 7.35 -17.42
CA TRP A 35 -14.12 6.45 -18.56
C TRP A 35 -14.24 7.13 -19.93
N ALA A 36 -14.91 8.27 -19.95
CA ALA A 36 -15.13 9.03 -21.18
C ALA A 36 -13.94 9.94 -21.54
N ASN A 37 -12.99 10.14 -20.61
CA ASN A 37 -11.97 11.18 -20.69
C ASN A 37 -10.56 10.69 -21.11
N VAL A 38 -10.46 9.53 -21.75
CA VAL A 38 -9.16 9.13 -22.35
C VAL A 38 -8.75 10.18 -23.39
N PRO A 39 -7.56 10.80 -23.25
CA PRO A 39 -7.10 11.84 -24.17
C PRO A 39 -7.03 11.35 -25.63
N ASP A 40 -7.48 12.17 -26.56
CA ASP A 40 -7.48 11.79 -28.00
C ASP A 40 -6.07 11.49 -28.51
N ALA A 41 -5.06 12.13 -27.95
CA ALA A 41 -3.66 11.81 -28.23
C ALA A 41 -3.34 10.34 -27.89
N LEU A 42 -3.81 9.84 -26.75
CA LEU A 42 -3.59 8.46 -26.30
C LEU A 42 -4.45 7.46 -27.07
N LYS A 43 -5.70 7.81 -27.44
CA LYS A 43 -6.59 6.97 -28.25
C LYS A 43 -5.99 6.61 -29.62
N GLN A 44 -5.12 7.47 -30.16
CA GLN A 44 -4.45 7.26 -31.44
C GLN A 44 -3.10 6.54 -31.31
N ALA A 45 -2.60 6.30 -30.09
CA ALA A 45 -1.40 5.53 -29.84
C ALA A 45 -1.66 4.01 -29.98
N LYS A 46 -0.60 3.25 -30.16
CA LYS A 46 -0.65 1.79 -30.28
C LYS A 46 0.14 1.14 -29.14
N TRP A 47 -0.38 0.06 -28.60
CA TRP A 47 0.42 -0.81 -27.75
C TRP A 47 1.60 -1.37 -28.51
N ILE A 48 2.78 -1.35 -27.93
CA ILE A 48 4.04 -1.81 -28.54
C ILE A 48 4.79 -2.77 -27.64
N TRP A 49 5.46 -3.77 -28.23
CA TRP A 49 6.34 -4.72 -27.56
C TRP A 49 7.42 -5.22 -28.54
N PRO A 50 8.67 -5.61 -28.10
CA PRO A 50 9.77 -5.95 -29.03
C PRO A 50 9.58 -7.18 -29.91
N THR A 51 8.65 -8.04 -29.61
CA THR A 51 8.39 -9.29 -30.37
C THR A 51 6.95 -9.36 -30.82
N PRO A 52 6.65 -9.80 -32.05
CA PRO A 52 5.29 -10.06 -32.49
C PRO A 52 4.63 -11.10 -31.57
N GLY A 53 3.36 -10.88 -31.23
CA GLY A 53 2.62 -11.80 -30.39
C GLY A 53 3.08 -11.80 -28.94
N SER A 54 2.93 -10.66 -28.24
CA SER A 54 3.24 -10.45 -26.83
C SER A 54 2.32 -11.25 -25.88
N TRP A 55 2.15 -12.55 -26.12
CA TRP A 55 1.25 -13.43 -25.39
C TRP A 55 1.99 -14.58 -24.72
N GLY A 56 1.55 -14.94 -23.51
CA GLY A 56 1.94 -16.19 -22.89
C GLY A 56 3.38 -16.26 -22.39
N TYR A 57 4.02 -17.41 -22.53
CA TYR A 57 5.33 -17.71 -21.94
C TYR A 57 6.49 -16.83 -22.45
N ASP A 58 6.34 -16.21 -23.62
CA ASP A 58 7.40 -15.35 -24.16
C ASP A 58 7.64 -14.06 -23.37
N ILE A 59 6.68 -13.66 -22.54
CA ILE A 59 6.78 -12.43 -21.74
C ILE A 59 7.06 -12.69 -20.26
N THR A 60 7.20 -13.96 -19.83
CA THR A 60 7.48 -14.28 -18.42
C THR A 60 8.77 -13.63 -17.96
N ASN A 61 8.72 -12.88 -16.83
CA ASN A 61 9.84 -12.17 -16.21
C ASN A 61 10.70 -11.44 -17.24
N SER A 62 10.08 -10.59 -18.04
CA SER A 62 10.72 -9.97 -19.21
C SER A 62 10.87 -8.46 -19.03
N TYR A 63 12.05 -7.99 -19.48
CA TYR A 63 12.36 -6.57 -19.56
C TYR A 63 12.47 -6.15 -21.04
N ALA A 64 11.92 -4.98 -21.36
CA ALA A 64 12.00 -4.38 -22.69
C ALA A 64 12.41 -2.92 -22.59
N ALA A 65 13.26 -2.49 -23.53
CA ALA A 65 13.71 -1.13 -23.66
C ALA A 65 13.12 -0.52 -24.96
N PHE A 66 12.65 0.72 -24.86
CA PHE A 66 12.01 1.47 -25.94
C PHE A 66 12.68 2.82 -26.10
N ARG A 67 12.84 3.27 -27.36
CA ARG A 67 13.43 4.57 -27.71
C ARG A 67 12.67 5.23 -28.86
N LYS A 68 12.37 6.52 -28.70
CA LYS A 68 11.76 7.34 -29.76
C LYS A 68 12.45 8.70 -29.82
N THR A 69 13.17 8.97 -30.90
CA THR A 69 13.74 10.30 -31.17
C THR A 69 12.73 11.16 -31.92
N PHE A 70 12.77 12.46 -31.68
CA PHE A 70 11.99 13.48 -32.38
C PHE A 70 12.70 14.83 -32.29
N LYS A 71 12.33 15.80 -33.14
CA LYS A 71 12.93 17.13 -33.19
C LYS A 71 11.93 18.21 -32.82
N LEU A 72 12.40 19.23 -32.13
CA LEU A 72 11.64 20.44 -31.79
C LEU A 72 12.37 21.68 -32.30
N ASP A 73 11.64 22.56 -32.97
CA ASP A 73 12.16 23.87 -33.38
C ASP A 73 12.29 24.81 -32.17
N ALA A 74 11.41 24.67 -31.20
CA ALA A 74 11.43 25.39 -29.93
C ALA A 74 10.81 24.50 -28.83
N VAL A 75 11.21 24.73 -27.56
CA VAL A 75 10.63 24.02 -26.40
C VAL A 75 9.20 24.51 -26.22
N PRO A 76 8.19 23.63 -26.21
CA PRO A 76 6.80 24.01 -25.98
C PRO A 76 6.59 24.48 -24.54
N ARG A 77 5.67 25.44 -24.34
CA ARG A 77 5.33 25.94 -23.01
C ARG A 77 4.71 24.85 -22.10
N LYS A 78 3.95 23.94 -22.69
CA LYS A 78 3.36 22.77 -22.04
C LYS A 78 3.58 21.54 -22.91
N ALA A 79 3.99 20.45 -22.30
CA ALA A 79 4.13 19.14 -22.94
C ALA A 79 3.63 18.06 -21.97
N THR A 80 2.53 17.43 -22.32
CA THR A 80 1.89 16.42 -21.49
C THR A 80 2.19 15.03 -22.02
N MET A 81 2.83 14.19 -21.23
CA MET A 81 3.02 12.77 -21.50
C MET A 81 1.86 11.99 -20.89
N TYR A 82 1.11 11.32 -21.71
CA TYR A 82 0.16 10.27 -21.33
C TYR A 82 0.83 8.93 -21.53
N ILE A 83 0.95 8.11 -20.49
CA ILE A 83 1.74 6.87 -20.56
C ILE A 83 1.18 5.79 -19.65
N THR A 84 1.21 4.56 -20.14
CA THR A 84 0.96 3.37 -19.35
C THR A 84 1.76 2.18 -19.89
N ALA A 85 1.89 1.13 -19.07
CA ALA A 85 2.51 -0.13 -19.49
C ALA A 85 1.85 -1.30 -18.75
N ASP A 86 1.91 -2.47 -19.34
CA ASP A 86 1.59 -3.72 -18.65
C ASP A 86 2.89 -4.55 -18.49
N GLN A 87 3.40 -4.72 -17.30
CA GLN A 87 2.85 -4.28 -16.00
C GLN A 87 3.30 -2.87 -15.62
N SER A 88 4.59 -2.56 -15.71
CA SER A 88 5.14 -1.31 -15.16
C SER A 88 6.23 -0.73 -16.06
N TYR A 89 6.34 0.59 -16.07
CA TYR A 89 7.34 1.32 -16.83
C TYR A 89 8.23 2.20 -15.96
N ARG A 90 9.40 2.53 -16.51
CA ARG A 90 10.27 3.61 -16.07
C ARG A 90 10.55 4.52 -17.25
N LEU A 91 10.27 5.82 -17.08
CA LEU A 91 10.38 6.83 -18.13
C LEU A 91 11.63 7.67 -17.93
N TYR A 92 12.35 7.89 -19.04
CA TYR A 92 13.46 8.83 -19.16
C TYR A 92 13.23 9.75 -20.35
N ILE A 93 13.61 11.01 -20.22
CA ILE A 93 13.67 11.97 -21.35
C ILE A 93 15.07 12.59 -21.37
N ASN A 94 15.73 12.50 -22.54
CA ASN A 94 17.08 13.02 -22.74
C ASN A 94 18.08 12.53 -21.68
N GLY A 95 18.01 11.23 -21.32
CA GLY A 95 18.87 10.60 -20.30
C GLY A 95 18.48 10.90 -18.85
N LYS A 96 17.48 11.74 -18.60
CA LYS A 96 17.04 12.07 -17.25
C LYS A 96 15.85 11.23 -16.82
N PHE A 97 15.94 10.66 -15.63
CA PHE A 97 14.79 9.96 -15.01
C PHE A 97 13.62 10.93 -14.82
N VAL A 98 12.43 10.51 -15.20
CA VAL A 98 11.18 11.25 -15.04
C VAL A 98 10.33 10.66 -13.93
N CYS A 99 9.93 9.40 -14.08
CA CYS A 99 9.06 8.69 -13.14
C CYS A 99 9.02 7.19 -13.39
N ASN A 100 8.34 6.48 -12.49
CA ASN A 100 7.87 5.11 -12.70
C ASN A 100 6.35 5.04 -12.57
N GLY A 101 5.74 4.08 -13.25
CA GLY A 101 4.31 3.82 -13.26
C GLY A 101 3.97 2.58 -14.11
N PRO A 102 2.69 2.39 -14.45
CA PRO A 102 1.53 3.11 -13.93
C PRO A 102 1.29 2.80 -12.45
N ALA A 103 0.26 3.41 -11.84
CA ALA A 103 -0.26 2.91 -10.58
C ALA A 103 -0.84 1.51 -10.80
N ARG A 104 -0.86 0.66 -9.73
CA ARG A 104 -1.48 -0.68 -9.81
C ARG A 104 -2.93 -0.58 -10.24
N GLY A 105 -3.39 -1.51 -11.06
CA GLY A 105 -4.74 -1.51 -11.59
C GLY A 105 -5.16 -2.89 -12.08
N TYR A 106 -6.40 -2.98 -12.51
CA TYR A 106 -7.00 -4.15 -13.10
C TYR A 106 -7.29 -3.89 -14.58
N GLN A 107 -7.05 -4.84 -15.48
CA GLN A 107 -7.08 -4.62 -16.93
C GLN A 107 -8.43 -4.09 -17.45
N ARG A 108 -9.52 -4.39 -16.74
CA ARG A 108 -10.84 -3.84 -17.11
C ARG A 108 -10.98 -2.35 -16.79
N SER A 109 -10.05 -1.80 -15.97
CA SER A 109 -9.97 -0.42 -15.50
C SER A 109 -8.50 -0.04 -15.40
N TRP A 110 -7.79 -0.03 -16.55
CA TRP A 110 -6.35 0.09 -16.58
C TRP A 110 -5.89 1.54 -16.39
N PRO A 111 -5.02 1.84 -15.43
CA PRO A 111 -4.59 3.21 -15.18
C PRO A 111 -3.58 3.71 -16.23
N PHE A 112 -3.67 4.99 -16.56
CA PHE A 112 -2.62 5.73 -17.25
C PHE A 112 -2.17 6.93 -16.41
N ASP A 113 -0.93 7.37 -16.64
CA ASP A 113 -0.34 8.51 -15.98
C ASP A 113 -0.37 9.73 -16.92
N GLU A 114 -0.67 10.90 -16.36
CA GLU A 114 -0.56 12.22 -17.01
C GLU A 114 0.57 13.00 -16.34
N ILE A 115 1.58 13.42 -17.12
CA ILE A 115 2.82 13.98 -16.59
C ILE A 115 3.24 15.20 -17.41
N ASP A 116 3.43 16.35 -16.77
CA ASP A 116 4.10 17.48 -17.42
C ASP A 116 5.60 17.20 -17.55
N VAL A 117 6.05 17.06 -18.79
CA VAL A 117 7.45 16.77 -19.13
C VAL A 117 8.16 17.94 -19.77
N SER A 118 7.57 19.14 -19.81
CA SER A 118 8.12 20.34 -20.48
C SER A 118 9.55 20.64 -20.06
N LYS A 119 9.86 20.52 -18.76
CA LYS A 119 11.20 20.79 -18.19
C LYS A 119 12.31 19.82 -18.63
N TYR A 120 11.96 18.70 -19.24
CA TYR A 120 12.92 17.71 -19.74
C TYR A 120 13.23 17.87 -21.23
N LEU A 121 12.44 18.66 -21.96
CA LEU A 121 12.59 18.87 -23.41
C LEU A 121 13.61 19.97 -23.72
N GLN A 122 14.18 19.88 -24.93
CA GLN A 122 15.15 20.84 -25.45
C GLN A 122 14.86 21.18 -26.91
N LYS A 123 15.37 22.32 -27.38
CA LYS A 123 15.39 22.64 -28.82
C LYS A 123 16.30 21.64 -29.54
N GLY A 124 15.94 21.20 -30.73
CA GLY A 124 16.66 20.21 -31.51
C GLY A 124 16.19 18.80 -31.22
N GLU A 125 17.11 17.85 -31.20
CA GLU A 125 16.82 16.43 -31.01
C GLU A 125 16.45 16.12 -29.57
N ASN A 126 15.41 15.31 -29.39
CA ASN A 126 14.93 14.82 -28.11
C ASN A 126 14.76 13.31 -28.16
N LEU A 127 14.85 12.66 -27.01
CA LEU A 127 14.68 11.21 -26.84
C LEU A 127 13.67 10.92 -25.72
N ILE A 128 12.63 10.18 -26.06
CA ILE A 128 11.82 9.44 -25.09
C ILE A 128 12.43 8.03 -24.98
N ALA A 129 12.78 7.62 -23.76
CA ALA A 129 13.26 6.27 -23.48
C ALA A 129 12.43 5.66 -22.35
N ALA A 130 12.00 4.41 -22.49
CA ALA A 130 11.24 3.71 -21.48
C ALA A 130 11.76 2.29 -21.27
N ARG A 131 11.91 1.88 -20.01
CA ARG A 131 12.12 0.47 -19.62
C ARG A 131 10.79 -0.07 -19.11
N VAL A 132 10.38 -1.24 -19.61
CA VAL A 132 9.13 -1.89 -19.20
C VAL A 132 9.45 -3.27 -18.66
N TYR A 133 8.79 -3.63 -17.57
CA TYR A 133 8.86 -4.95 -16.96
C TYR A 133 7.49 -5.61 -16.94
N ASN A 134 7.47 -6.91 -17.23
CA ASN A 134 6.30 -7.76 -17.03
C ASN A 134 6.72 -9.05 -16.31
N PRO A 135 6.13 -9.40 -15.16
CA PRO A 135 6.45 -10.63 -14.43
C PRO A 135 5.95 -11.89 -15.17
N GLY A 136 4.96 -11.77 -16.06
CA GLY A 136 4.33 -12.90 -16.75
C GLY A 136 3.60 -13.87 -15.83
N ARG A 137 3.22 -13.39 -14.63
CA ARG A 137 2.47 -14.14 -13.61
C ARG A 137 1.73 -13.18 -12.68
N HIS A 138 0.75 -13.70 -11.97
CA HIS A 138 0.06 -12.95 -10.93
C HIS A 138 0.99 -12.66 -9.73
N THR A 139 0.74 -11.50 -9.09
CA THR A 139 1.29 -11.13 -7.78
C THR A 139 0.16 -10.63 -6.88
N PHE A 140 0.45 -10.22 -5.64
CA PHE A 140 -0.56 -9.60 -4.77
C PHE A 140 -0.91 -8.16 -5.14
N SER A 141 -0.25 -7.61 -6.16
CA SER A 141 -0.51 -6.26 -6.65
C SER A 141 -0.71 -6.19 -8.18
N TYR A 142 -0.82 -7.35 -8.84
CA TYR A 142 -0.95 -7.42 -10.29
C TYR A 142 -1.68 -8.70 -10.74
N VAL A 143 -2.62 -8.53 -11.66
CA VAL A 143 -3.30 -9.62 -12.37
C VAL A 143 -2.71 -9.73 -13.76
N PHE A 144 -2.17 -10.90 -14.10
CA PHE A 144 -1.60 -11.17 -15.42
C PHE A 144 -2.67 -11.71 -16.37
N GLU A 145 -2.96 -10.96 -17.43
CA GLU A 145 -3.95 -11.34 -18.45
C GLU A 145 -3.28 -11.78 -19.78
N GLY A 146 -2.06 -12.30 -19.67
CA GLY A 146 -1.34 -12.88 -20.81
C GLY A 146 -0.68 -11.86 -21.74
N ARG A 147 -0.59 -10.58 -21.37
CA ARG A 147 -0.06 -9.52 -22.22
C ARG A 147 1.04 -8.71 -21.55
N ALA A 148 1.89 -8.08 -22.39
CA ALA A 148 2.84 -7.05 -22.03
C ALA A 148 2.79 -5.92 -23.07
N GLY A 149 3.20 -4.72 -22.70
CA GLY A 149 3.23 -3.60 -23.63
C GLY A 149 3.56 -2.26 -23.01
N LEU A 150 3.86 -1.30 -23.88
CA LEU A 150 3.97 0.12 -23.60
C LEU A 150 3.00 0.88 -24.48
N LEU A 151 2.29 1.85 -23.92
CA LEU A 151 1.40 2.76 -24.64
C LEU A 151 1.70 4.19 -24.18
N PHE A 152 2.00 5.11 -25.10
CA PHE A 152 2.22 6.51 -24.73
C PHE A 152 1.85 7.50 -25.84
N ALA A 153 1.55 8.73 -25.43
CA ALA A 153 1.43 9.90 -26.28
C ALA A 153 1.98 11.13 -25.58
N LEU A 154 2.94 11.81 -26.21
CA LEU A 154 3.42 13.11 -25.78
C LEU A 154 2.70 14.19 -26.58
N ASP A 155 1.78 14.89 -25.95
CA ASP A 155 1.03 16.01 -26.55
C ASP A 155 1.73 17.34 -26.23
N MET A 156 2.13 18.05 -27.26
CA MET A 156 2.85 19.33 -27.21
C MET A 156 2.00 20.45 -27.84
N GLY A 157 0.70 20.25 -27.97
CA GLY A 157 -0.21 21.21 -28.59
C GLY A 157 0.17 21.51 -30.03
N LYS A 158 0.43 22.78 -30.35
CA LYS A 158 0.79 23.20 -31.71
C LYS A 158 2.11 22.62 -32.22
N ALA A 159 3.00 22.17 -31.34
CA ALA A 159 4.25 21.52 -31.72
C ALA A 159 4.06 20.05 -32.14
N GLY A 160 2.83 19.53 -32.08
CA GLY A 160 2.48 18.20 -32.54
C GLY A 160 2.40 17.16 -31.43
N VAL A 161 2.18 15.91 -31.83
CA VAL A 161 2.05 14.77 -30.92
C VAL A 161 3.00 13.66 -31.34
N VAL A 162 3.77 13.14 -30.38
CA VAL A 162 4.63 11.96 -30.54
C VAL A 162 3.95 10.78 -29.85
N ARG A 163 3.77 9.65 -30.54
CA ARG A 163 3.02 8.48 -30.05
C ARG A 163 3.83 7.20 -30.09
N SER A 164 3.41 6.23 -29.30
CA SER A 164 3.83 4.84 -29.46
C SER A 164 3.16 4.27 -30.71
N ASP A 165 3.98 3.82 -31.64
CA ASP A 165 3.62 3.18 -32.88
C ASP A 165 4.79 2.32 -33.41
N SER A 166 4.68 1.80 -34.63
CA SER A 166 5.70 0.99 -35.29
C SER A 166 7.03 1.72 -35.56
N SER A 167 7.12 3.03 -35.35
CA SER A 167 8.36 3.79 -35.54
C SER A 167 9.22 3.86 -34.24
N VAL A 168 8.71 3.36 -33.12
CA VAL A 168 9.47 3.28 -31.85
C VAL A 168 10.49 2.15 -31.98
N GLN A 169 11.75 2.43 -31.65
CA GLN A 169 12.77 1.40 -31.54
C GLN A 169 12.60 0.62 -30.27
N ALA A 170 12.59 -0.70 -30.34
CA ALA A 170 12.38 -1.56 -29.19
C ALA A 170 13.36 -2.73 -29.17
N ARG A 171 13.75 -3.16 -27.96
CA ARG A 171 14.64 -4.29 -27.75
C ARG A 171 14.24 -5.04 -26.47
N ARG A 172 14.21 -6.37 -26.54
CA ARG A 172 14.18 -7.19 -25.33
C ARG A 172 15.54 -7.07 -24.64
N GLN A 173 15.57 -6.93 -23.33
CA GLN A 173 16.80 -6.88 -22.55
C GLN A 173 17.25 -8.33 -22.21
N THR A 174 18.05 -8.93 -23.08
CA THR A 174 18.49 -10.33 -22.98
C THR A 174 19.50 -10.60 -21.87
N GLY A 175 20.26 -9.58 -21.46
CA GLY A 175 21.14 -9.64 -20.31
C GLY A 175 20.38 -9.67 -18.95
N CYS A 176 19.06 -9.44 -18.96
CA CYS A 176 18.22 -9.65 -17.79
C CYS A 176 17.76 -11.13 -17.77
N ARG A 177 18.18 -11.87 -16.75
CA ARG A 177 17.83 -13.28 -16.58
C ARG A 177 16.34 -13.44 -16.27
N ARG A 178 15.68 -14.39 -16.94
CA ARG A 178 14.23 -14.59 -16.81
C ARG A 178 13.81 -15.69 -15.85
N ASP A 179 14.65 -16.70 -15.64
CA ASP A 179 14.36 -17.88 -14.82
C ASP A 179 14.83 -17.71 -13.36
N THR A 180 14.73 -16.49 -12.84
CA THR A 180 15.09 -16.18 -11.45
C THR A 180 13.96 -16.52 -10.49
N ALA A 181 14.30 -16.77 -9.21
CA ALA A 181 13.35 -16.98 -8.14
C ALA A 181 12.50 -15.71 -7.89
N PRO A 182 11.23 -15.82 -7.50
CA PRO A 182 10.46 -14.68 -7.01
C PRO A 182 11.04 -14.16 -5.68
N TYR A 183 10.89 -12.85 -5.40
CA TYR A 183 11.22 -12.29 -4.09
C TYR A 183 10.39 -12.93 -2.97
N SER A 184 9.12 -13.18 -3.26
CA SER A 184 8.19 -13.93 -2.42
C SER A 184 7.08 -14.51 -3.31
N VAL A 185 6.18 -15.31 -2.74
CA VAL A 185 4.97 -15.77 -3.47
C VAL A 185 4.06 -14.61 -3.87
N GLN A 186 4.14 -13.50 -3.16
CA GLN A 186 3.30 -12.30 -3.36
C GLN A 186 3.90 -11.34 -4.39
N MET A 187 5.22 -11.37 -4.63
CA MET A 187 5.95 -10.35 -5.39
C MET A 187 6.49 -10.89 -6.72
N ALA A 188 7.06 -9.99 -7.51
CA ALA A 188 7.79 -10.29 -8.74
C ALA A 188 9.12 -11.03 -8.48
N ASN A 189 9.91 -11.25 -9.54
CA ASN A 189 11.14 -12.03 -9.48
C ASN A 189 12.36 -11.18 -9.09
N GLN A 190 13.39 -11.85 -8.55
CA GLN A 190 14.73 -11.28 -8.37
C GLN A 190 15.24 -10.72 -9.70
N GLU A 191 15.94 -9.59 -9.65
CA GLU A 191 16.60 -9.01 -10.81
C GLU A 191 18.04 -9.51 -10.88
N HIS A 192 18.34 -10.28 -11.93
CA HIS A 192 19.70 -10.66 -12.28
C HIS A 192 20.03 -10.02 -13.64
N ILE A 193 21.02 -9.12 -13.65
CA ILE A 193 21.38 -8.33 -14.84
C ILE A 193 22.87 -8.44 -15.16
N ASP A 194 23.18 -8.76 -16.40
CA ASP A 194 24.55 -8.69 -16.95
C ASP A 194 24.74 -7.38 -17.69
N LEU A 195 25.42 -6.42 -17.06
CA LEU A 195 25.65 -5.08 -17.62
C LEU A 195 26.68 -5.07 -18.76
N ARG A 196 27.36 -6.16 -19.03
CA ARG A 196 28.22 -6.33 -20.24
C ARG A 196 27.34 -6.43 -21.49
N GLU A 197 26.11 -7.00 -21.37
CA GLU A 197 25.10 -7.09 -22.42
C GLU A 197 24.10 -5.92 -22.35
N GLU A 198 23.75 -5.44 -21.15
CA GLU A 198 22.77 -4.37 -20.90
C GLU A 198 23.45 -3.07 -20.50
N ASN A 199 24.08 -2.38 -21.48
CA ASN A 199 24.68 -1.09 -21.21
C ASN A 199 23.64 -0.06 -20.75
N PRO A 200 23.75 0.49 -19.53
CA PRO A 200 22.78 1.43 -18.98
C PRO A 200 22.67 2.77 -19.74
N ASP A 201 23.69 3.10 -20.56
CA ASP A 201 23.73 4.36 -21.33
C ASP A 201 22.71 4.41 -22.47
N TRP A 202 21.95 3.35 -22.72
CA TRP A 202 20.91 3.31 -23.77
C TRP A 202 19.83 4.39 -23.66
N ILE A 203 19.69 5.01 -22.48
CA ILE A 203 18.75 6.11 -22.22
C ILE A 203 19.21 7.46 -22.77
N ASN A 204 20.44 7.56 -23.25
CA ASN A 204 21.07 8.81 -23.71
C ASN A 204 20.91 9.01 -25.22
N LEU A 205 20.85 10.28 -25.67
CA LEU A 205 21.00 10.64 -27.08
C LEU A 205 22.35 10.15 -27.62
N GLY A 206 22.41 9.81 -28.92
CA GLY A 206 23.64 9.35 -29.55
C GLY A 206 24.02 7.88 -29.30
N PHE A 207 23.31 7.18 -28.42
CA PHE A 207 23.52 5.74 -28.21
C PHE A 207 23.20 4.93 -29.47
N SER A 208 24.09 4.01 -29.84
CA SER A 208 23.91 3.16 -31.01
C SER A 208 22.70 2.24 -30.88
N GLN A 209 21.85 2.26 -31.90
CA GLN A 209 20.65 1.40 -32.00
C GLN A 209 20.90 0.13 -32.84
N LYS A 210 22.17 -0.27 -33.03
CA LYS A 210 22.51 -1.53 -33.73
C LYS A 210 21.88 -2.70 -32.97
N GLY A 211 21.12 -3.51 -33.68
CA GLY A 211 20.40 -4.67 -33.10
C GLY A 211 19.07 -4.34 -32.45
N TRP A 212 18.62 -3.07 -32.47
CA TRP A 212 17.26 -2.72 -32.07
C TRP A 212 16.28 -2.97 -33.21
N ASN A 213 15.11 -3.48 -32.90
CA ASN A 213 14.06 -3.74 -33.89
C ASN A 213 13.44 -2.41 -34.32
N LYS A 214 13.54 -2.10 -35.62
CA LYS A 214 12.76 -0.99 -36.20
C LYS A 214 11.30 -1.42 -36.29
N GLY A 215 10.44 -0.61 -35.61
CA GLY A 215 9.01 -0.79 -35.72
C GLY A 215 8.65 -2.26 -35.51
N ALA A 216 9.24 -2.84 -34.51
CA ALA A 216 8.98 -4.21 -34.17
C ALA A 216 7.50 -4.45 -34.44
N GLY A 217 7.11 -5.47 -35.11
CA GLY A 217 5.74 -5.85 -35.40
C GLY A 217 4.80 -5.83 -34.20
N THR A 218 4.87 -4.80 -33.57
CA THR A 218 4.70 -4.45 -32.21
C THR A 218 3.43 -3.72 -32.01
N SER A 219 2.70 -3.40 -33.07
CA SER A 219 1.31 -3.01 -32.88
C SER A 219 0.56 -4.24 -32.42
N THR A 220 0.51 -4.45 -31.15
CA THR A 220 -0.34 -5.45 -30.54
C THR A 220 -1.81 -5.04 -30.56
N GLY A 221 -2.13 -3.86 -31.10
CA GLY A 221 -3.47 -3.39 -31.27
C GLY A 221 -3.72 -1.93 -30.89
N GLU A 222 -4.95 -1.52 -31.05
CA GLU A 222 -5.48 -0.22 -30.64
C GLU A 222 -5.30 -0.03 -29.10
N TYR A 223 -5.37 1.23 -28.66
CA TYR A 223 -5.22 1.55 -27.22
C TYR A 223 -6.16 0.72 -26.33
N ASN A 224 -7.39 0.44 -26.77
CA ASN A 224 -8.41 -0.34 -26.07
C ASN A 224 -8.52 -1.81 -26.52
N ALA A 225 -7.44 -2.38 -27.10
CA ALA A 225 -7.43 -3.80 -27.47
C ALA A 225 -7.46 -4.67 -26.21
N MET A 226 -8.11 -5.83 -26.29
CA MET A 226 -8.14 -6.79 -25.17
C MET A 226 -6.74 -7.03 -24.58
N PRO A 227 -6.61 -7.09 -23.24
CA PRO A 227 -7.67 -7.07 -22.20
C PRO A 227 -8.08 -5.67 -21.68
N TYR A 228 -7.59 -4.59 -22.28
CA TYR A 228 -7.77 -3.22 -21.79
C TYR A 228 -9.08 -2.62 -22.34
N TYR A 229 -10.21 -2.94 -21.70
CA TYR A 229 -11.50 -2.45 -22.18
C TYR A 229 -11.74 -0.99 -21.87
N MET A 230 -11.25 -0.53 -20.72
CA MET A 230 -11.41 0.83 -20.24
C MET A 230 -10.12 1.33 -19.60
N PHE A 231 -9.91 2.64 -19.69
CA PHE A 231 -8.79 3.30 -19.03
C PHE A 231 -9.30 4.27 -17.99
N GLU A 232 -8.51 4.46 -16.96
CA GLU A 232 -8.76 5.45 -15.92
C GLU A 232 -7.50 6.30 -15.69
N GLU A 233 -7.69 7.55 -15.30
CA GLU A 233 -6.59 8.35 -14.81
C GLU A 233 -6.02 7.74 -13.52
N ARG A 234 -4.74 7.97 -13.27
CA ARG A 234 -4.08 7.56 -12.03
C ARG A 234 -4.87 7.96 -10.77
N GLY A 235 -5.52 9.14 -10.78
CA GLY A 235 -6.38 9.66 -9.70
C GLY A 235 -5.66 10.03 -8.41
N ILE A 236 -4.32 9.89 -8.38
CA ILE A 236 -3.43 10.24 -7.27
C ILE A 236 -2.16 10.91 -7.82
N PRO A 237 -1.44 11.72 -7.06
CA PRO A 237 -0.17 12.29 -7.47
C PRO A 237 0.85 11.22 -7.89
N MET A 238 1.78 11.60 -8.76
CA MET A 238 2.98 10.81 -9.00
C MET A 238 3.80 10.70 -7.71
N ASN A 239 4.58 9.62 -7.58
CA ASN A 239 5.48 9.46 -6.45
C ASN A 239 6.43 10.65 -6.31
N GLY A 240 6.75 11.01 -5.09
CA GLY A 240 7.83 11.96 -4.79
C GLY A 240 9.18 11.26 -4.88
N TYR A 241 10.14 11.87 -5.57
CA TYR A 241 11.47 11.30 -5.76
C TYR A 241 12.56 12.17 -5.13
N ARG A 242 13.48 11.52 -4.43
CA ARG A 242 14.73 12.11 -3.93
C ARG A 242 15.78 11.02 -3.76
N GLU A 243 17.05 11.36 -3.85
CA GLU A 243 18.13 10.42 -3.58
C GLU A 243 18.48 10.41 -2.09
N ILE A 244 18.62 9.22 -1.52
CA ILE A 244 19.03 8.97 -0.14
C ILE A 244 20.29 8.10 -0.23
N PRO A 245 21.48 8.63 0.09
CA PRO A 245 22.69 7.83 0.15
C PRO A 245 22.65 6.86 1.34
N MET A 246 23.43 5.80 1.30
CA MET A 246 23.70 5.01 2.50
C MET A 246 24.25 5.91 3.61
N LYS A 247 23.90 5.63 4.87
CA LYS A 247 24.35 6.42 6.01
C LYS A 247 25.64 5.90 6.62
N SER A 248 25.75 4.59 6.77
CA SER A 248 26.92 3.99 7.42
C SER A 248 27.21 2.56 6.93
N LEU A 249 28.47 2.18 7.09
CA LEU A 249 28.91 0.79 7.04
C LEU A 249 28.87 0.20 8.45
N VAL A 250 28.00 -0.79 8.65
CA VAL A 250 27.78 -1.45 9.96
C VAL A 250 28.89 -2.45 10.22
N ALA A 251 29.13 -3.36 9.26
CA ALA A 251 30.11 -4.45 9.39
C ALA A 251 30.63 -4.89 8.02
N GLU A 252 31.77 -5.57 8.03
CA GLU A 252 32.37 -6.20 6.85
C GLU A 252 32.84 -7.62 7.15
N GLY A 253 33.05 -8.43 6.10
CA GLY A 253 33.56 -9.78 6.24
C GLY A 253 34.01 -10.39 4.92
N GLU A 254 34.75 -11.47 5.01
CA GLU A 254 35.20 -12.29 3.87
C GLU A 254 34.74 -13.73 4.05
N GLY A 255 34.51 -14.42 2.94
CA GLY A 255 34.08 -15.81 2.98
C GLY A 255 34.44 -16.56 1.69
N ALA A 256 34.14 -17.84 1.66
CA ALA A 256 34.22 -18.64 0.45
C ALA A 256 33.10 -18.21 -0.52
N SER A 257 33.40 -18.24 -1.81
CA SER A 257 32.45 -18.14 -2.90
C SER A 257 32.22 -19.52 -3.53
N ILE A 258 30.98 -19.95 -3.60
CA ILE A 258 30.61 -21.26 -4.19
C ILE A 258 30.02 -21.13 -5.61
N ALA A 259 29.80 -19.91 -6.11
CA ALA A 259 29.32 -19.67 -7.47
C ALA A 259 29.81 -18.32 -8.00
N ASP A 260 30.79 -18.35 -8.87
CA ASP A 260 31.47 -17.22 -9.48
C ASP A 260 30.96 -16.93 -10.90
N SER A 261 29.76 -17.38 -11.26
CA SER A 261 29.15 -17.18 -12.57
C SER A 261 27.81 -16.43 -12.48
N PHE A 262 27.39 -15.87 -13.61
CA PHE A 262 26.05 -15.29 -13.74
C PHE A 262 24.94 -16.35 -13.66
N ASP A 263 25.27 -17.63 -13.87
CA ASP A 263 24.32 -18.73 -13.96
C ASP A 263 23.79 -19.17 -12.58
N VAL A 264 23.13 -18.29 -11.90
CA VAL A 264 22.47 -18.50 -10.61
C VAL A 264 21.01 -18.07 -10.72
N ARG A 265 20.08 -18.95 -10.35
CA ARG A 265 18.64 -18.67 -10.41
C ARG A 265 18.11 -18.01 -9.14
N ASN A 266 18.79 -18.21 -8.01
CA ASN A 266 18.38 -17.71 -6.71
C ASN A 266 19.60 -17.18 -5.93
N ALA A 267 19.80 -15.87 -6.02
CA ALA A 267 20.90 -15.20 -5.33
C ALA A 267 20.74 -15.24 -3.80
N ALA A 268 19.50 -15.20 -3.29
CA ALA A 268 19.24 -15.28 -1.85
C ALA A 268 19.64 -16.65 -1.26
N GLU A 269 19.31 -17.73 -1.97
CA GLU A 269 19.71 -19.08 -1.58
C GLU A 269 21.24 -19.25 -1.60
N LEU A 270 21.90 -18.73 -2.64
CA LEU A 270 23.36 -18.75 -2.75
C LEU A 270 24.00 -18.04 -1.57
N VAL A 271 23.61 -16.80 -1.31
CA VAL A 271 24.13 -15.98 -0.20
C VAL A 271 23.89 -16.67 1.15
N SER A 272 22.73 -17.26 1.34
CA SER A 272 22.40 -18.03 2.55
C SER A 272 23.32 -19.24 2.74
N LYS A 273 23.60 -20.01 1.68
CA LYS A 273 24.53 -21.17 1.70
C LYS A 273 25.98 -20.77 1.95
N GLU A 274 26.41 -19.63 1.48
CA GLU A 274 27.75 -19.08 1.73
C GLU A 274 27.91 -18.51 3.15
N GLY A 275 26.82 -18.34 3.89
CA GLY A 275 26.77 -17.72 5.20
C GLY A 275 26.64 -16.19 5.15
N MET A 276 25.97 -15.64 6.14
CA MET A 276 25.61 -14.20 6.18
C MET A 276 26.22 -13.49 7.39
N LYS A 277 26.93 -14.22 8.25
CA LYS A 277 27.60 -13.67 9.41
C LYS A 277 28.84 -12.89 8.99
N LEU A 278 28.96 -11.64 9.46
CA LEU A 278 30.12 -10.80 9.19
C LEU A 278 31.06 -10.79 10.39
N SER A 279 32.37 -10.74 10.09
CA SER A 279 33.41 -10.97 11.09
C SER A 279 33.92 -9.71 11.78
N LYS A 280 33.71 -8.53 11.19
CA LYS A 280 34.30 -7.29 11.70
C LYS A 280 33.28 -6.16 11.75
N ALA A 281 33.04 -5.64 12.96
CA ALA A 281 32.30 -4.40 13.16
C ALA A 281 33.08 -3.20 12.58
N VAL A 282 32.37 -2.28 11.93
CA VAL A 282 32.94 -1.02 11.41
C VAL A 282 32.27 0.18 12.08
N GLY A 283 30.94 0.28 12.04
CA GLY A 283 30.17 1.34 12.68
C GLY A 283 30.50 2.75 12.23
N LYS A 284 30.90 2.94 10.96
CA LYS A 284 31.40 4.22 10.43
C LYS A 284 30.39 4.88 9.49
N GLU A 285 30.11 6.16 9.69
CA GLU A 285 29.36 6.98 8.72
C GLU A 285 30.15 7.12 7.43
N MET A 286 29.53 6.75 6.31
CA MET A 286 30.10 6.84 4.96
C MET A 286 29.01 6.67 3.89
N SER A 287 29.26 7.25 2.72
CA SER A 287 28.33 7.20 1.59
C SER A 287 28.74 6.21 0.49
N SER A 288 29.93 5.59 0.59
CA SER A 288 30.43 4.60 -0.36
C SER A 288 31.29 3.55 0.33
N ILE A 289 31.43 2.39 -0.30
CA ILE A 289 32.35 1.31 0.13
C ILE A 289 33.45 1.14 -0.90
N THR A 290 34.66 0.88 -0.42
CA THR A 290 35.82 0.51 -1.25
C THR A 290 36.10 -0.98 -1.04
N VAL A 291 36.01 -1.74 -2.11
CA VAL A 291 36.17 -3.20 -2.12
C VAL A 291 37.57 -3.53 -2.60
N ALA A 292 38.43 -4.01 -1.71
CA ALA A 292 39.73 -4.51 -2.10
C ALA A 292 39.63 -5.76 -3.02
N PRO A 293 40.64 -6.05 -3.84
CA PRO A 293 40.67 -7.25 -4.69
C PRO A 293 40.32 -8.53 -3.91
N THR A 294 39.58 -9.43 -4.55
CA THR A 294 39.24 -10.75 -4.00
C THR A 294 40.01 -11.86 -4.71
N GLU A 295 40.52 -12.83 -3.96
CA GLU A 295 41.08 -14.05 -4.53
C GLU A 295 40.00 -14.90 -5.20
N LYS A 296 40.40 -15.73 -6.15
CA LYS A 296 39.52 -16.69 -6.81
C LYS A 296 38.85 -17.62 -5.77
N GLY A 297 37.54 -17.80 -5.85
CA GLY A 297 36.76 -18.60 -4.90
C GLY A 297 36.51 -17.91 -3.56
N ARG A 298 36.76 -16.61 -3.47
CA ARG A 298 36.49 -15.79 -2.29
C ARG A 298 35.47 -14.70 -2.61
N GLN A 299 34.84 -14.17 -1.55
CA GLN A 299 33.91 -13.01 -1.63
C GLN A 299 34.17 -12.07 -0.45
N ARG A 300 33.85 -10.79 -0.66
CA ARG A 300 33.79 -9.75 0.37
C ARG A 300 32.37 -9.25 0.55
N SER A 301 31.97 -9.07 1.78
CA SER A 301 30.59 -8.66 2.15
C SER A 301 30.61 -7.44 3.03
N TYR A 302 29.66 -6.54 2.79
CA TYR A 302 29.50 -5.25 3.47
C TYR A 302 28.03 -5.09 3.88
N LEU A 303 27.78 -4.88 5.18
CA LEU A 303 26.45 -4.57 5.69
C LEU A 303 26.32 -3.05 5.83
N ILE A 304 25.44 -2.47 5.03
CA ILE A 304 25.19 -1.03 5.02
C ILE A 304 23.85 -0.71 5.68
N ASP A 305 23.75 0.47 6.33
CA ASP A 305 22.54 1.02 6.94
C ASP A 305 22.16 2.35 6.24
N PHE A 306 20.90 2.48 5.87
CA PHE A 306 20.31 3.74 5.38
C PHE A 306 19.81 4.64 6.52
N GLY A 307 19.96 4.21 7.78
CA GLY A 307 19.59 4.97 8.98
C GLY A 307 18.13 4.85 9.38
N LYS A 308 17.25 4.59 8.41
CA LYS A 308 15.82 4.31 8.58
C LYS A 308 15.38 3.35 7.48
N VAL A 309 14.18 2.75 7.61
CA VAL A 309 13.56 2.05 6.48
C VAL A 309 13.37 3.04 5.34
N VAL A 310 13.80 2.66 4.15
CA VAL A 310 13.65 3.41 2.90
C VAL A 310 12.85 2.61 1.91
N VAL A 311 12.14 3.28 1.00
CA VAL A 311 11.41 2.63 -0.09
C VAL A 311 11.69 3.35 -1.40
N GLY A 312 11.96 2.59 -2.45
CA GLY A 312 12.23 3.17 -3.77
C GLY A 312 13.04 2.25 -4.67
N ILE A 313 13.86 2.87 -5.48
CA ILE A 313 14.67 2.22 -6.53
C ILE A 313 16.13 2.22 -6.08
N PRO A 314 16.76 1.05 -5.84
CA PRO A 314 18.18 0.98 -5.54
C PRO A 314 19.01 1.37 -6.76
N ILE A 315 19.93 2.32 -6.56
CA ILE A 315 20.89 2.82 -7.54
C ILE A 315 22.31 2.51 -7.06
N PHE A 316 23.20 2.18 -7.97
CA PHE A 316 24.61 1.92 -7.70
C PHE A 316 25.47 2.75 -8.66
N LYS A 317 26.32 3.61 -8.10
CA LYS A 317 27.45 4.20 -8.83
C LYS A 317 28.66 3.29 -8.63
N ILE A 318 29.21 2.81 -9.71
CA ILE A 318 30.36 1.89 -9.73
C ILE A 318 31.54 2.61 -10.37
N GLU A 319 32.69 2.61 -9.70
CA GLU A 319 33.93 3.21 -10.18
C GLU A 319 35.06 2.16 -10.12
N GLY A 320 35.86 2.09 -11.17
CA GLY A 320 37.01 1.19 -11.25
C GLY A 320 36.69 -0.25 -11.68
N ALA A 321 35.52 -0.55 -12.25
CA ALA A 321 35.21 -1.90 -12.68
C ALA A 321 36.05 -2.36 -13.89
N ASN A 322 36.63 -3.57 -13.82
CA ASN A 322 37.36 -4.21 -14.94
C ASN A 322 36.45 -4.99 -15.88
N GLY A 323 35.21 -5.27 -15.45
CA GLY A 323 34.20 -6.06 -16.14
C GLY A 323 34.21 -7.53 -15.72
N GLY A 324 33.08 -8.02 -15.26
CA GLY A 324 32.91 -9.37 -14.78
C GLY A 324 32.84 -9.52 -13.26
N GLU A 325 33.01 -8.41 -12.50
CA GLU A 325 32.73 -8.40 -11.07
C GLU A 325 31.25 -8.72 -10.85
N ILE A 326 30.97 -9.58 -9.87
CA ILE A 326 29.60 -9.96 -9.50
C ILE A 326 29.26 -9.32 -8.17
N ILE A 327 28.14 -8.62 -8.17
CA ILE A 327 27.61 -7.98 -6.97
C ILE A 327 26.24 -8.59 -6.66
N ASP A 328 26.13 -9.25 -5.52
CA ASP A 328 24.84 -9.66 -4.94
C ASP A 328 24.43 -8.62 -3.91
N THR A 329 23.15 -8.25 -3.92
CA THR A 329 22.55 -7.39 -2.90
C THR A 329 21.45 -8.16 -2.19
N VAL A 330 21.40 -8.06 -0.86
CA VAL A 330 20.37 -8.68 -0.03
C VAL A 330 19.71 -7.62 0.82
N MET A 331 18.38 -7.52 0.76
CA MET A 331 17.59 -6.55 1.51
C MET A 331 17.18 -7.14 2.85
N ALA A 332 17.25 -6.32 3.92
CA ALA A 332 16.86 -6.69 5.27
C ALA A 332 16.30 -5.50 6.05
N GLU A 333 15.40 -5.78 6.99
CA GLU A 333 14.90 -4.77 7.94
C GLU A 333 15.69 -4.78 9.25
N TYR A 334 16.35 -5.88 9.62
CA TYR A 334 17.15 -5.98 10.83
C TYR A 334 18.35 -6.91 10.67
N TYR A 335 19.25 -6.89 11.64
CA TYR A 335 20.35 -7.83 11.80
C TYR A 335 20.52 -8.22 13.28
N LYS A 336 21.09 -9.40 13.53
CA LYS A 336 21.36 -9.92 14.86
C LYS A 336 22.64 -9.31 15.46
N LYS A 337 22.86 -9.52 16.76
CA LYS A 337 24.01 -8.95 17.50
C LYS A 337 25.39 -9.28 16.88
N ASP A 338 25.52 -10.38 16.15
CA ASP A 338 26.76 -10.82 15.48
C ASP A 338 26.80 -10.41 13.99
N PHE A 339 26.07 -9.37 13.64
CA PHE A 339 25.97 -8.82 12.27
C PHE A 339 25.42 -9.80 11.21
N GLU A 340 24.75 -10.85 11.64
CA GLU A 340 23.99 -11.72 10.74
C GLU A 340 22.69 -11.03 10.39
N ILE A 341 22.48 -10.72 9.10
CA ILE A 341 21.21 -10.17 8.63
C ILE A 341 20.10 -11.21 8.72
N ASP A 342 18.84 -10.75 8.70
CA ASP A 342 17.68 -11.64 8.54
C ASP A 342 17.86 -12.50 7.30
N ASN A 343 17.61 -13.81 7.42
CA ASN A 343 17.84 -14.74 6.33
C ASN A 343 17.02 -14.35 5.10
N PRO A 344 17.65 -13.95 3.98
CA PRO A 344 16.94 -13.55 2.77
C PRO A 344 16.24 -14.71 2.10
N TYR A 345 16.65 -15.95 2.40
CA TYR A 345 16.07 -17.17 1.86
C TYR A 345 15.40 -17.97 2.96
N ASN A 346 14.10 -18.01 2.93
CA ASN A 346 13.27 -18.76 3.88
C ASN A 346 12.20 -19.54 3.14
N THR A 347 12.38 -20.84 3.04
CA THR A 347 11.44 -21.75 2.36
C THR A 347 10.07 -21.76 3.01
N GLY A 348 9.97 -21.63 4.34
CA GLY A 348 8.70 -21.62 5.08
C GLY A 348 7.86 -20.37 4.81
N SER A 349 8.50 -19.21 4.67
CA SER A 349 7.85 -17.95 4.27
C SER A 349 7.94 -17.68 2.76
N MET A 350 8.54 -18.60 1.98
CA MET A 350 8.73 -18.49 0.52
C MET A 350 9.34 -17.14 0.10
N ARG A 351 10.37 -16.69 0.85
CA ARG A 351 11.10 -15.44 0.57
C ARG A 351 12.44 -15.71 -0.10
N ALA A 352 12.84 -14.79 -1.01
CA ALA A 352 14.15 -14.80 -1.66
C ALA A 352 14.59 -13.36 -2.00
N LEU A 353 14.89 -12.55 -0.97
CA LEU A 353 15.06 -11.10 -1.02
C LEU A 353 16.47 -10.69 -1.46
N ALA A 354 16.84 -10.96 -2.69
CA ALA A 354 18.16 -10.61 -3.23
C ALA A 354 18.10 -10.26 -4.72
N ASN A 355 19.14 -9.55 -5.19
CA ASN A 355 19.39 -9.29 -6.60
C ASN A 355 20.85 -9.57 -6.94
N ARG A 356 21.17 -9.70 -8.22
CA ARG A 356 22.51 -9.94 -8.74
C ARG A 356 22.80 -9.06 -9.94
N MET A 357 24.00 -8.47 -10.01
CA MET A 357 24.51 -7.82 -11.21
C MET A 357 25.92 -8.28 -11.55
N VAL A 358 26.23 -8.31 -12.84
CA VAL A 358 27.61 -8.45 -13.36
C VAL A 358 28.03 -7.12 -13.93
N CYS A 359 29.19 -6.59 -13.50
CA CYS A 359 29.66 -5.28 -13.91
C CYS A 359 30.15 -5.30 -15.36
N ARG A 360 29.88 -4.22 -16.10
CA ARG A 360 30.61 -3.87 -17.31
C ARG A 360 31.93 -3.20 -16.95
N LYS A 361 32.85 -3.10 -17.91
CA LYS A 361 34.10 -2.38 -17.73
C LYS A 361 33.88 -0.87 -17.62
N GLY A 362 34.67 -0.21 -16.74
CA GLY A 362 34.70 1.25 -16.55
C GLY A 362 33.72 1.74 -15.50
N ASP A 363 33.61 3.04 -15.41
CA ASP A 363 32.70 3.71 -14.48
C ASP A 363 31.29 3.78 -15.04
N PHE A 364 30.28 3.57 -14.22
CA PHE A 364 28.88 3.66 -14.65
C PHE A 364 27.93 3.81 -13.46
N THR A 365 26.70 4.21 -13.78
CA THR A 365 25.57 4.18 -12.85
C THR A 365 24.54 3.20 -13.36
N THR A 366 24.02 2.35 -12.49
CA THR A 366 22.95 1.39 -12.79
C THR A 366 21.90 1.38 -11.70
N GLU A 367 20.74 0.76 -11.98
CA GLU A 367 19.64 0.66 -11.04
C GLU A 367 18.87 -0.63 -11.23
N PHE A 368 18.34 -1.19 -10.14
CA PHE A 368 17.32 -2.24 -10.23
C PHE A 368 15.99 -1.64 -10.61
N PHE A 369 15.09 -2.45 -11.15
CA PHE A 369 13.79 -1.97 -11.63
C PHE A 369 12.73 -1.94 -10.54
N ALA A 370 12.65 -2.97 -9.69
CA ALA A 370 11.61 -3.10 -8.70
C ALA A 370 11.72 -2.03 -7.60
N LEU A 371 10.57 -1.53 -7.13
CA LEU A 371 10.51 -0.79 -5.88
C LEU A 371 10.80 -1.76 -4.73
N GLN A 372 11.73 -1.41 -3.88
CA GLN A 372 12.17 -2.20 -2.73
C GLN A 372 12.13 -1.36 -1.47
N GLY A 373 11.69 -1.97 -0.34
CA GLY A 373 11.67 -1.32 0.96
C GLY A 373 12.55 -2.10 1.93
N PHE A 374 13.49 -1.44 2.62
CA PHE A 374 14.40 -2.05 3.60
C PHE A 374 15.14 -0.97 4.37
N ARG A 375 15.82 -1.32 5.45
CA ARG A 375 16.75 -0.45 6.16
C ARG A 375 18.19 -0.83 5.88
N TYR A 376 18.50 -2.13 5.90
CA TYR A 376 19.85 -2.68 5.72
C TYR A 376 19.98 -3.37 4.39
N MET A 377 21.17 -3.28 3.79
CA MET A 377 21.53 -4.03 2.59
C MET A 377 22.89 -4.69 2.78
N LEU A 378 22.94 -6.01 2.58
CA LEU A 378 24.21 -6.71 2.40
C LEU A 378 24.63 -6.54 0.93
N VAL A 379 25.83 -6.03 0.70
CA VAL A 379 26.48 -5.97 -0.61
C VAL A 379 27.60 -6.99 -0.60
N ARG A 380 27.53 -8.02 -1.45
CA ARG A 380 28.53 -9.07 -1.57
C ARG A 380 29.18 -9.01 -2.95
N VAL A 381 30.50 -8.90 -2.96
CA VAL A 381 31.31 -8.74 -4.18
C VAL A 381 32.25 -9.92 -4.36
N ARG A 382 32.37 -10.42 -5.59
CA ARG A 382 33.30 -11.46 -6.01
C ARG A 382 33.84 -11.20 -7.42
N ASN A 383 34.93 -11.85 -7.78
CA ASN A 383 35.63 -11.70 -9.06
C ASN A 383 36.18 -10.29 -9.32
N ASN A 384 36.43 -9.47 -8.30
CA ASN A 384 37.06 -8.17 -8.50
C ASN A 384 38.58 -8.32 -8.41
N SER A 385 39.26 -8.12 -9.53
CA SER A 385 40.71 -8.22 -9.65
C SER A 385 41.48 -6.94 -9.28
N ALA A 386 40.77 -5.84 -9.11
CA ALA A 386 41.27 -4.54 -8.72
C ALA A 386 40.34 -3.91 -7.67
N GLU A 387 40.77 -2.80 -7.10
CA GLU A 387 39.93 -2.01 -6.20
C GLU A 387 38.66 -1.52 -6.92
N LEU A 388 37.50 -1.72 -6.30
CA LEU A 388 36.20 -1.34 -6.81
C LEU A 388 35.51 -0.42 -5.80
N LYS A 389 35.06 0.75 -6.24
CA LYS A 389 34.27 1.63 -5.39
C LYS A 389 32.79 1.53 -5.75
N ILE A 390 31.95 1.31 -4.74
CA ILE A 390 30.51 1.18 -4.86
C ILE A 390 29.83 2.24 -4.00
N THR A 391 28.95 3.05 -4.60
CA THR A 391 28.12 4.04 -3.91
C THR A 391 26.66 3.62 -4.03
N PRO A 392 26.10 2.95 -3.02
CA PRO A 392 24.68 2.60 -2.98
C PRO A 392 23.83 3.83 -2.64
N ILE A 393 22.77 4.05 -3.42
CA ILE A 393 21.82 5.15 -3.25
C ILE A 393 20.41 4.58 -3.36
N MET A 394 19.51 5.01 -2.51
CA MET A 394 18.08 4.77 -2.72
C MET A 394 17.47 5.99 -3.40
N ARG A 395 16.94 5.83 -4.62
CA ARG A 395 15.99 6.80 -5.15
C ARG A 395 14.66 6.54 -4.47
N TRP A 396 14.39 7.30 -3.40
CA TRP A 396 13.08 7.27 -2.74
C TRP A 396 11.96 7.41 -3.76
N ALA A 397 10.93 6.59 -3.65
CA ALA A 397 9.78 6.61 -4.52
C ALA A 397 8.55 6.18 -3.73
N ALA A 398 7.91 7.12 -3.06
CA ALA A 398 6.67 6.91 -2.30
C ALA A 398 5.66 8.01 -2.61
N TYR A 399 4.43 7.79 -2.21
CA TYR A 399 3.38 8.80 -2.29
C TYR A 399 3.84 10.09 -1.60
N PRO A 400 3.62 11.28 -2.20
CA PRO A 400 4.09 12.56 -1.64
C PRO A 400 3.16 13.03 -0.50
N LEU A 401 3.10 12.26 0.58
CA LEU A 401 2.30 12.56 1.77
C LEU A 401 2.90 13.77 2.50
N GLU A 402 2.16 14.88 2.51
CA GLU A 402 2.57 16.12 3.16
C GLU A 402 2.37 16.04 4.68
N ASP A 403 3.27 16.67 5.44
CA ASP A 403 3.18 16.82 6.90
C ASP A 403 2.34 18.05 7.26
N ASN A 404 1.03 17.97 7.15
CA ASN A 404 0.10 19.05 7.50
C ASN A 404 -0.37 18.98 8.96
N GLY A 405 -0.37 17.78 9.54
CA GLY A 405 -0.56 17.53 10.97
C GLY A 405 0.72 17.72 11.76
N GLU A 406 0.60 18.11 13.00
CA GLU A 406 1.73 18.32 13.91
C GLU A 406 1.48 17.63 15.24
N PHE A 407 2.50 16.97 15.77
CA PHE A 407 2.53 16.42 17.10
C PHE A 407 3.90 16.71 17.70
N LYS A 408 3.93 17.54 18.73
CA LYS A 408 5.13 17.85 19.52
C LYS A 408 4.78 17.71 20.97
N VAL A 409 5.60 16.99 21.72
CA VAL A 409 5.41 16.74 23.15
C VAL A 409 6.76 16.78 23.88
N SER A 410 6.72 17.06 25.19
CA SER A 410 7.91 17.05 26.05
C SER A 410 8.46 15.64 26.28
N ASN A 411 7.64 14.61 26.24
CA ASN A 411 8.05 13.22 26.40
C ASN A 411 8.76 12.67 25.16
N GLU A 412 10.07 12.49 25.23
CA GLU A 412 10.89 11.99 24.10
C GLU A 412 10.42 10.62 23.58
N ASN A 413 9.97 9.72 24.45
CA ASN A 413 9.53 8.39 24.03
C ASN A 413 8.23 8.49 23.21
N ALA A 414 7.25 9.30 23.66
CA ALA A 414 6.04 9.57 22.90
C ALA A 414 6.35 10.23 21.53
N GLN A 415 7.29 11.18 21.51
CA GLN A 415 7.73 11.83 20.28
C GLN A 415 8.35 10.84 19.30
N LYS A 416 9.27 9.96 19.78
CA LYS A 416 9.90 8.92 18.93
C LYS A 416 8.89 7.92 18.39
N ILE A 417 7.93 7.49 19.21
CA ILE A 417 6.85 6.58 18.78
C ILE A 417 6.00 7.21 17.67
N TRP A 418 5.63 8.48 17.86
CA TRP A 418 4.86 9.20 16.84
C TRP A 418 5.63 9.36 15.53
N GLU A 419 6.92 9.73 15.61
CA GLU A 419 7.79 9.86 14.44
C GLU A 419 7.99 8.54 13.71
N ALA A 420 8.16 7.43 14.43
CA ALA A 420 8.24 6.09 13.87
C ALA A 420 6.94 5.71 13.16
N SER A 421 5.78 5.98 13.77
CA SER A 421 4.46 5.72 13.20
C SER A 421 4.23 6.54 11.93
N ARG A 422 4.53 7.85 11.95
CA ARG A 422 4.46 8.72 10.77
C ARG A 422 5.40 8.27 9.66
N HIS A 423 6.62 7.84 10.00
CA HIS A 423 7.59 7.35 9.02
C HIS A 423 7.12 6.05 8.37
N THR A 424 6.60 5.11 9.16
CA THR A 424 6.04 3.85 8.66
C THR A 424 4.89 4.11 7.69
N GLU A 425 3.98 5.03 8.02
CA GLU A 425 2.88 5.40 7.11
C GLU A 425 3.42 5.92 5.77
N LYS A 426 4.49 6.72 5.77
CA LYS A 426 5.10 7.24 4.54
C LYS A 426 5.75 6.18 3.66
N VAL A 427 6.43 5.18 4.26
CA VAL A 427 7.06 4.10 3.47
C VAL A 427 6.06 3.05 3.01
N CYS A 428 4.89 2.97 3.64
CA CYS A 428 3.79 2.10 3.24
C CYS A 428 2.74 2.80 2.36
N SER A 429 2.91 4.09 2.05
CA SER A 429 2.09 4.84 1.10
C SER A 429 2.83 4.92 -0.24
N LEU A 430 2.40 4.11 -1.22
CA LEU A 430 3.00 4.04 -2.56
C LEU A 430 2.01 4.57 -3.61
N ASP A 431 1.68 3.76 -4.61
CA ASP A 431 0.54 3.95 -5.52
C ASP A 431 -0.78 3.43 -4.91
N ALA A 432 -0.70 2.85 -3.75
CA ALA A 432 -1.76 2.39 -2.86
C ALA A 432 -1.23 2.37 -1.42
N PHE A 433 -2.10 2.25 -0.44
CA PHE A 433 -1.69 1.79 0.88
C PHE A 433 -1.18 0.35 0.78
N VAL A 434 -0.01 0.07 1.31
CA VAL A 434 0.54 -1.28 1.36
C VAL A 434 0.82 -1.66 2.82
N ASP A 435 0.67 -2.93 3.13
CA ASP A 435 0.91 -3.50 4.46
C ASP A 435 2.36 -3.28 4.91
N THR A 436 3.31 -3.70 4.08
CA THR A 436 4.76 -3.56 4.30
C THR A 436 5.49 -3.29 2.98
N PRO A 437 6.58 -2.49 2.98
CA PRO A 437 7.31 -2.18 1.76
C PRO A 437 8.32 -3.26 1.35
N LEU A 438 8.65 -4.25 2.23
CA LEU A 438 9.70 -5.23 1.98
C LEU A 438 9.21 -6.45 1.17
N ARG A 439 8.19 -7.19 1.64
CA ARG A 439 7.93 -8.57 1.22
C ARG A 439 6.59 -8.88 0.55
N GLU A 440 5.58 -8.03 0.70
CA GLU A 440 4.23 -8.22 0.13
C GLU A 440 3.85 -7.08 -0.79
N GLN A 441 3.94 -5.85 -0.30
CA GLN A 441 3.48 -4.63 -0.98
C GLN A 441 2.02 -4.75 -1.42
N ALA A 442 1.19 -5.42 -0.61
CA ALA A 442 -0.21 -5.68 -0.90
C ALA A 442 -1.11 -4.63 -0.26
N GLN A 443 -2.19 -4.27 -0.96
CA GLN A 443 -3.19 -3.33 -0.44
C GLN A 443 -4.21 -4.07 0.42
N TRP A 444 -3.80 -4.69 1.55
CA TRP A 444 -4.70 -5.33 2.49
C TRP A 444 -5.68 -4.32 3.08
N TRP A 445 -6.97 -4.68 3.08
CA TRP A 445 -7.99 -3.68 3.37
C TRP A 445 -8.20 -3.42 4.87
N GLY A 446 -7.86 -4.36 5.71
CA GLY A 446 -7.77 -4.13 7.16
C GLY A 446 -6.71 -3.09 7.50
N ASP A 447 -5.52 -3.23 6.89
CA ASP A 447 -4.40 -2.29 6.99
C ASP A 447 -4.76 -0.92 6.43
N ALA A 448 -5.30 -0.88 5.22
CA ALA A 448 -5.65 0.33 4.51
C ALA A 448 -6.63 1.22 5.28
N ARG A 449 -7.54 0.63 6.08
CA ARG A 449 -8.44 1.39 6.96
C ARG A 449 -7.68 2.12 8.05
N VAL A 450 -6.73 1.47 8.72
CA VAL A 450 -5.90 2.08 9.77
C VAL A 450 -4.98 3.14 9.15
N GLN A 451 -4.38 2.85 8.00
CA GLN A 451 -3.54 3.78 7.25
C GLN A 451 -4.32 5.04 6.84
N ALA A 452 -5.58 4.90 6.46
CA ALA A 452 -6.43 6.05 6.18
C ALA A 452 -6.59 6.96 7.41
N TRP A 453 -6.83 6.41 8.60
CA TRP A 453 -6.91 7.20 9.83
C TRP A 453 -5.58 7.88 10.18
N ASN A 454 -4.44 7.19 9.96
CA ASN A 454 -3.11 7.80 10.12
C ASN A 454 -2.93 8.99 9.16
N THR A 455 -3.28 8.82 7.88
CA THR A 455 -3.14 9.89 6.87
C THR A 455 -4.09 11.05 7.10
N PHE A 456 -5.27 10.83 7.68
CA PHE A 456 -6.18 11.91 8.06
C PHE A 456 -5.53 12.86 9.06
N PHE A 457 -4.80 12.34 10.03
CA PHE A 457 -4.07 13.18 10.97
C PHE A 457 -2.76 13.73 10.38
N ILE A 458 -1.93 12.88 9.75
CA ILE A 458 -0.61 13.30 9.24
C ILE A 458 -0.73 14.37 8.17
N SER A 459 -1.70 14.24 7.26
CA SER A 459 -1.77 15.03 6.03
C SER A 459 -3.14 15.65 5.74
N GLY A 460 -4.24 15.01 6.15
CA GLY A 460 -5.58 15.32 5.68
C GLY A 460 -5.87 14.77 4.27
N ASP A 461 -4.94 14.07 3.64
CA ASP A 461 -5.09 13.53 2.28
C ASP A 461 -5.94 12.26 2.27
N THR A 462 -6.93 12.21 1.39
CA THR A 462 -7.89 11.11 1.26
C THR A 462 -7.84 10.41 -0.10
N ARG A 463 -6.96 10.85 -1.01
CA ARG A 463 -6.93 10.37 -2.41
C ARG A 463 -6.51 8.91 -2.52
N LEU A 464 -5.54 8.44 -1.71
CA LEU A 464 -5.17 7.02 -1.65
C LEU A 464 -6.34 6.16 -1.19
N LEU A 465 -7.07 6.59 -0.16
CA LEU A 465 -8.26 5.87 0.32
C LEU A 465 -9.33 5.79 -0.77
N ARG A 466 -9.66 6.92 -1.42
CA ARG A 466 -10.65 6.96 -2.51
C ARG A 466 -10.29 6.01 -3.65
N ARG A 467 -9.01 6.03 -4.06
CA ARG A 467 -8.50 5.14 -5.10
C ARG A 467 -8.56 3.67 -4.67
N GLY A 468 -8.19 3.36 -3.45
CA GLY A 468 -8.24 2.00 -2.89
C GLY A 468 -9.67 1.46 -2.79
N ILE A 469 -10.64 2.28 -2.36
CA ILE A 469 -12.07 1.93 -2.36
C ILE A 469 -12.50 1.45 -3.76
N ARG A 470 -12.16 2.21 -4.81
CA ARG A 470 -12.47 1.85 -6.20
C ARG A 470 -11.76 0.57 -6.64
N SER A 471 -10.49 0.42 -6.29
CA SER A 471 -9.69 -0.76 -6.64
C SER A 471 -10.29 -2.06 -6.07
N ILE A 472 -10.70 -2.06 -4.82
CA ILE A 472 -11.39 -3.21 -4.19
C ILE A 472 -12.74 -3.48 -4.87
N ALA A 473 -13.54 -2.43 -5.10
CA ALA A 473 -14.85 -2.55 -5.74
C ALA A 473 -14.77 -3.15 -7.15
N SER A 474 -13.73 -2.80 -7.92
CA SER A 474 -13.56 -3.26 -9.32
C SER A 474 -13.38 -4.77 -9.46
N GLN A 475 -13.05 -5.47 -8.37
CA GLN A 475 -12.82 -6.92 -8.33
C GLN A 475 -13.82 -7.67 -7.46
N GLN A 476 -15.06 -7.17 -7.29
CA GLN A 476 -16.11 -7.92 -6.60
C GLN A 476 -16.32 -9.29 -7.26
N VAL A 477 -16.38 -10.35 -6.44
CA VAL A 477 -16.62 -11.70 -6.94
C VAL A 477 -18.12 -12.00 -7.08
N PRO A 478 -18.53 -13.02 -7.90
CA PRO A 478 -19.93 -13.22 -8.25
C PRO A 478 -20.91 -13.46 -7.10
N ASN A 479 -20.42 -13.92 -5.93
CA ASN A 479 -21.26 -14.10 -4.74
C ASN A 479 -21.45 -12.83 -3.92
N GLY A 480 -20.88 -11.71 -4.35
CA GLY A 480 -21.00 -10.41 -3.70
C GLY A 480 -19.85 -10.00 -2.78
N LEU A 481 -18.96 -10.93 -2.37
CA LEU A 481 -17.78 -10.59 -1.57
C LEU A 481 -16.73 -9.81 -2.39
N THR A 482 -15.77 -9.22 -1.69
CA THR A 482 -14.58 -8.59 -2.28
C THR A 482 -13.32 -9.37 -1.91
N TYR A 483 -12.26 -9.20 -2.68
CA TYR A 483 -10.94 -9.63 -2.23
C TYR A 483 -10.49 -8.80 -1.02
N GLY A 484 -9.67 -9.41 -0.16
CA GLY A 484 -9.07 -8.74 0.98
C GLY A 484 -7.99 -7.72 0.62
N HIS A 485 -7.45 -7.81 -0.59
CA HIS A 485 -6.56 -6.83 -1.22
C HIS A 485 -6.78 -6.79 -2.74
N ALA A 486 -6.46 -5.69 -3.40
CA ALA A 486 -6.62 -5.53 -4.84
C ALA A 486 -5.51 -4.62 -5.44
N PRO A 487 -5.16 -4.81 -6.76
CA PRO A 487 -5.61 -5.89 -7.63
C PRO A 487 -4.96 -7.23 -7.29
N THR A 488 -5.68 -8.34 -7.44
CA THR A 488 -5.14 -9.68 -7.15
C THR A 488 -5.91 -10.78 -7.87
N PHE A 489 -5.28 -11.94 -8.00
CA PHE A 489 -5.92 -13.18 -8.46
C PHE A 489 -5.88 -14.28 -7.39
N ALA A 490 -5.51 -13.95 -6.17
CA ALA A 490 -5.38 -14.88 -5.06
C ALA A 490 -6.76 -15.20 -4.44
N HIS A 491 -7.49 -16.18 -4.98
CA HIS A 491 -8.82 -16.57 -4.48
C HIS A 491 -8.84 -16.97 -2.99
N SER A 492 -7.71 -17.44 -2.45
CA SER A 492 -7.54 -17.66 -1.02
C SER A 492 -7.61 -16.38 -0.18
N CYS A 493 -7.51 -15.23 -0.82
CA CYS A 493 -7.55 -13.90 -0.19
C CYS A 493 -8.92 -13.21 -0.36
N ILE A 494 -10.00 -13.95 -0.59
CA ILE A 494 -11.37 -13.43 -0.45
C ILE A 494 -11.71 -13.52 1.04
N LEU A 495 -11.86 -12.36 1.69
CA LEU A 495 -12.08 -12.26 3.13
C LEU A 495 -13.44 -11.60 3.42
N PRO A 496 -14.39 -12.36 4.02
CA PRO A 496 -15.71 -11.81 4.36
C PRO A 496 -15.65 -10.62 5.32
N ASP A 497 -14.80 -10.66 6.33
CA ASP A 497 -14.62 -9.57 7.29
C ASP A 497 -14.03 -8.32 6.63
N PHE A 498 -13.12 -8.46 5.65
CA PHE A 498 -12.58 -7.30 4.92
C PHE A 498 -13.61 -6.70 3.94
N SER A 499 -14.57 -7.48 3.44
CA SER A 499 -15.71 -6.94 2.69
C SER A 499 -16.57 -6.02 3.57
N LEU A 500 -16.78 -6.37 4.85
CA LEU A 500 -17.47 -5.50 5.81
C LEU A 500 -16.62 -4.27 6.17
N THR A 501 -15.32 -4.45 6.37
CA THR A 501 -14.39 -3.34 6.61
C THR A 501 -14.37 -2.37 5.44
N TRP A 502 -14.50 -2.85 4.19
CA TRP A 502 -14.61 -1.99 3.02
C TRP A 502 -15.86 -1.09 3.09
N ILE A 503 -17.00 -1.61 3.49
CA ILE A 503 -18.22 -0.79 3.72
C ILE A 503 -17.95 0.29 4.78
N LEU A 504 -17.25 -0.06 5.86
CA LEU A 504 -16.92 0.90 6.91
C LEU A 504 -15.99 2.01 6.42
N THR A 505 -15.08 1.73 5.45
CA THR A 505 -14.22 2.78 4.88
C THR A 505 -14.97 3.76 3.97
N LEU A 506 -16.10 3.37 3.37
CA LEU A 506 -16.99 4.33 2.69
C LEU A 506 -17.51 5.37 3.68
N TYR A 507 -17.88 4.92 4.88
CA TYR A 507 -18.31 5.82 5.95
C TYR A 507 -17.15 6.66 6.50
N ASP A 508 -15.96 6.08 6.71
CA ASP A 508 -14.78 6.79 7.18
C ASP A 508 -14.40 7.92 6.19
N TYR A 509 -14.49 7.66 4.87
CA TYR A 509 -14.29 8.68 3.85
C TYR A 509 -15.34 9.80 3.93
N TYR A 510 -16.63 9.44 3.99
CA TYR A 510 -17.72 10.42 4.16
C TYR A 510 -17.53 11.25 5.44
N TRP A 511 -17.22 10.59 6.54
CA TRP A 511 -17.02 11.27 7.83
C TRP A 511 -15.87 12.28 7.77
N GLN A 512 -14.75 11.89 7.17
CA GLN A 512 -13.58 12.75 7.02
C GLN A 512 -13.81 13.92 6.06
N THR A 513 -14.44 13.69 4.91
CA THR A 513 -14.51 14.67 3.83
C THR A 513 -15.82 15.44 3.73
N GLY A 514 -16.91 14.86 4.24
CA GLY A 514 -18.28 15.29 3.98
C GLY A 514 -18.85 14.81 2.64
N SER A 515 -18.04 14.19 1.79
CA SER A 515 -18.48 13.67 0.48
C SER A 515 -18.99 12.23 0.59
N ILE A 516 -20.20 11.99 0.11
CA ILE A 516 -20.86 10.67 0.07
C ILE A 516 -20.60 9.93 -1.26
N GLU A 517 -19.86 10.55 -2.18
CA GLU A 517 -19.67 10.06 -3.56
C GLU A 517 -19.21 8.60 -3.65
N PRO A 518 -18.17 8.13 -2.90
CA PRO A 518 -17.74 6.74 -3.03
C PRO A 518 -18.81 5.71 -2.66
N PHE A 519 -19.69 6.03 -1.71
CA PHE A 519 -20.83 5.17 -1.38
C PHE A 519 -21.83 5.10 -2.53
N VAL A 520 -22.23 6.26 -3.08
CA VAL A 520 -23.19 6.33 -4.17
C VAL A 520 -22.67 5.59 -5.41
N SER A 521 -21.41 5.80 -5.77
CA SER A 521 -20.76 5.19 -6.94
C SER A 521 -20.63 3.67 -6.84
N HIS A 522 -20.57 3.12 -5.63
CA HIS A 522 -20.36 1.68 -5.42
C HIS A 522 -21.54 1.00 -4.69
N LYS A 523 -22.73 1.61 -4.76
CA LYS A 523 -23.94 1.09 -4.09
C LYS A 523 -24.25 -0.36 -4.47
N ASN A 524 -24.07 -0.72 -5.76
CA ASN A 524 -24.24 -2.08 -6.25
C ASN A 524 -23.27 -3.09 -5.60
N VAL A 525 -22.04 -2.69 -5.35
CA VAL A 525 -21.05 -3.53 -4.65
C VAL A 525 -21.48 -3.75 -3.19
N VAL A 526 -21.94 -2.69 -2.53
CA VAL A 526 -22.53 -2.77 -1.17
C VAL A 526 -23.68 -3.75 -1.13
N ASP A 527 -24.62 -3.67 -2.08
CA ASP A 527 -25.79 -4.56 -2.13
C ASP A 527 -25.40 -6.04 -2.30
N GLY A 528 -24.37 -6.30 -3.12
CA GLY A 528 -23.82 -7.64 -3.27
C GLY A 528 -23.26 -8.19 -1.96
N ILE A 529 -22.46 -7.39 -1.25
CA ILE A 529 -21.89 -7.79 0.05
C ILE A 529 -23.02 -8.07 1.07
N ILE A 530 -23.97 -7.17 1.22
CA ILE A 530 -25.06 -7.36 2.19
C ILE A 530 -25.91 -8.58 1.84
N SER A 531 -26.17 -8.82 0.56
CA SER A 531 -26.91 -10.02 0.11
C SER A 531 -26.18 -11.31 0.47
N TYR A 532 -24.86 -11.35 0.36
CA TYR A 532 -24.06 -12.49 0.82
C TYR A 532 -24.27 -12.75 2.31
N PHE A 533 -24.15 -11.73 3.16
CA PHE A 533 -24.30 -11.88 4.62
C PHE A 533 -25.74 -12.23 5.03
N GLU A 534 -26.75 -11.73 4.33
CA GLU A 534 -28.15 -12.15 4.56
C GLU A 534 -28.34 -13.66 4.32
N ASN A 535 -27.72 -14.20 3.26
CA ASN A 535 -27.78 -15.61 2.93
C ASN A 535 -26.96 -16.50 3.89
N MET A 536 -26.03 -15.94 4.63
CA MET A 536 -25.18 -16.66 5.59
C MET A 536 -25.76 -16.71 7.01
N LYS A 537 -26.93 -16.13 7.27
CA LYS A 537 -27.57 -16.19 8.59
C LYS A 537 -28.04 -17.60 8.96
N ASP A 538 -27.81 -17.98 10.20
CA ASP A 538 -28.44 -19.16 10.78
C ASP A 538 -29.91 -18.83 11.10
N PRO A 539 -30.88 -19.60 10.58
CA PRO A 539 -32.31 -19.29 10.79
C PRO A 539 -32.78 -19.42 12.24
N ARG A 540 -32.05 -20.14 13.10
CA ARG A 540 -32.39 -20.34 14.52
C ARG A 540 -31.94 -19.16 15.39
N THR A 541 -30.77 -18.60 15.10
CA THR A 541 -30.18 -17.52 15.90
C THR A 541 -30.28 -16.15 15.23
N GLY A 542 -30.38 -16.11 13.92
CA GLY A 542 -30.29 -14.89 13.13
C GLY A 542 -28.85 -14.34 12.99
N LEU A 543 -27.86 -15.00 13.62
CA LEU A 543 -26.45 -14.64 13.51
C LEU A 543 -25.84 -15.13 12.20
N VAL A 544 -24.85 -14.40 11.69
CA VAL A 544 -24.06 -14.79 10.52
C VAL A 544 -23.13 -15.94 10.90
N LYS A 545 -23.12 -16.98 10.05
CA LYS A 545 -22.20 -18.12 10.18
C LYS A 545 -20.89 -17.89 9.44
N TYR A 546 -19.83 -18.50 9.93
CA TYR A 546 -18.59 -18.67 9.20
C TYR A 546 -18.80 -19.53 7.94
N ASP A 547 -18.22 -19.10 6.84
CA ASP A 547 -18.21 -19.87 5.59
C ASP A 547 -16.81 -20.49 5.40
N PRO A 548 -16.65 -21.82 5.53
CA PRO A 548 -15.36 -22.48 5.48
C PRO A 548 -14.68 -22.46 4.10
N ARG A 549 -15.37 -21.96 3.07
CA ARG A 549 -14.79 -21.75 1.75
C ARG A 549 -13.82 -20.57 1.70
N TYR A 550 -13.90 -19.67 2.69
CA TYR A 550 -13.13 -18.41 2.72
C TYR A 550 -12.30 -18.28 3.99
N TRP A 551 -11.19 -17.59 3.87
CA TRP A 551 -10.39 -17.22 5.01
C TRP A 551 -11.10 -16.10 5.80
N LEU A 552 -11.32 -16.33 7.10
CA LEU A 552 -11.80 -15.32 8.03
C LEU A 552 -10.62 -14.85 8.89
N PHE A 553 -10.16 -13.62 8.67
CA PHE A 553 -8.98 -13.12 9.34
C PHE A 553 -9.29 -12.67 10.78
N LEU A 554 -10.19 -11.72 10.96
CA LEU A 554 -10.59 -11.03 12.20
C LEU A 554 -9.43 -10.44 12.99
N ASP A 555 -8.46 -11.27 13.40
CA ASP A 555 -7.21 -10.90 14.09
C ASP A 555 -6.23 -12.09 14.10
N TRP A 556 -4.92 -11.82 14.30
CA TRP A 556 -3.87 -12.83 14.51
C TRP A 556 -3.82 -13.36 15.94
N THR A 557 -4.94 -13.73 16.51
CA THR A 557 -5.04 -14.20 17.90
C THR A 557 -5.97 -15.39 18.04
N GLY A 558 -6.00 -16.01 19.23
CA GLY A 558 -6.80 -17.20 19.52
C GLY A 558 -8.31 -16.93 19.72
N ILE A 559 -8.87 -15.94 19.05
CA ILE A 559 -10.31 -15.66 19.05
C ILE A 559 -11.06 -16.71 18.23
N GLN A 560 -12.34 -16.88 18.53
CA GLN A 560 -13.19 -17.83 17.80
C GLN A 560 -13.50 -17.33 16.38
N LYS A 561 -13.23 -18.18 15.38
CA LYS A 561 -13.49 -17.89 13.96
C LYS A 561 -14.52 -18.83 13.33
N GLU A 562 -14.78 -19.97 13.92
CA GLU A 562 -15.73 -20.98 13.42
C GLU A 562 -17.13 -20.79 14.01
N GLY A 563 -18.12 -21.49 13.45
CA GLY A 563 -19.50 -21.42 13.91
C GLY A 563 -20.13 -20.05 13.59
N GLN A 564 -20.53 -19.30 14.62
CA GLN A 564 -21.10 -17.96 14.49
C GLN A 564 -20.23 -16.96 15.29
N PRO A 565 -19.13 -16.46 14.68
CA PRO A 565 -18.16 -15.64 15.40
C PRO A 565 -18.74 -14.28 15.80
N ALA A 566 -18.51 -13.87 17.04
CA ALA A 566 -19.02 -12.61 17.58
C ALA A 566 -18.50 -11.41 16.79
N ILE A 567 -17.18 -11.34 16.53
CA ILE A 567 -16.56 -10.19 15.87
C ILE A 567 -17.11 -9.99 14.47
N LEU A 568 -17.32 -11.07 13.68
CA LEU A 568 -17.94 -10.99 12.36
C LEU A 568 -19.34 -10.40 12.43
N ASN A 569 -20.15 -10.84 13.38
CA ASN A 569 -21.52 -10.36 13.60
C ASN A 569 -21.56 -8.89 14.05
N HIS A 570 -20.60 -8.49 14.87
CA HIS A 570 -20.44 -7.08 15.25
C HIS A 570 -20.00 -6.19 14.07
N TRP A 571 -19.09 -6.64 13.21
CA TRP A 571 -18.72 -5.91 11.99
C TRP A 571 -19.92 -5.77 11.04
N TYR A 572 -20.72 -6.84 10.89
CA TYR A 572 -21.93 -6.77 10.07
C TYR A 572 -22.94 -5.77 10.62
N LEU A 573 -23.17 -5.75 11.96
CA LEU A 573 -24.03 -4.75 12.59
C LEU A 573 -23.51 -3.32 12.36
N GLN A 574 -22.23 -3.07 12.55
CA GLN A 574 -21.66 -1.73 12.30
C GLN A 574 -21.82 -1.31 10.83
N ALA A 575 -21.57 -2.21 9.89
CA ALA A 575 -21.77 -1.91 8.46
C ALA A 575 -23.22 -1.50 8.19
N LEU A 576 -24.21 -2.20 8.72
CA LEU A 576 -25.63 -1.88 8.56
C LEU A 576 -26.01 -0.52 9.19
N ASP A 577 -25.48 -0.20 10.38
CA ASP A 577 -25.71 1.08 11.04
C ASP A 577 -25.13 2.24 10.20
N LYS A 578 -23.91 2.06 9.64
CA LYS A 578 -23.28 3.07 8.79
C LYS A 578 -23.95 3.19 7.44
N LEU A 579 -24.38 2.09 6.84
CA LEU A 579 -25.19 2.09 5.62
C LEU A 579 -26.52 2.83 5.81
N THR A 580 -27.19 2.61 6.94
CA THR A 580 -28.43 3.35 7.28
C THR A 580 -28.20 4.86 7.27
N GLN A 581 -27.07 5.31 7.86
CA GLN A 581 -26.72 6.75 7.89
C GLN A 581 -26.40 7.27 6.49
N MET A 582 -25.56 6.56 5.72
CA MET A 582 -25.18 6.96 4.36
C MET A 582 -26.38 6.96 3.41
N CYS A 583 -27.27 5.99 3.50
CA CYS A 583 -28.51 5.97 2.71
C CYS A 583 -29.44 7.14 3.02
N ARG A 584 -29.58 7.53 4.29
CA ARG A 584 -30.35 8.72 4.66
C ARG A 584 -29.73 9.99 4.09
N GLN A 585 -28.41 10.10 4.16
CA GLN A 585 -27.67 11.24 3.62
C GLN A 585 -27.76 11.33 2.09
N SER A 586 -27.89 10.21 1.39
CA SER A 586 -28.01 10.12 -0.07
C SER A 586 -29.46 10.03 -0.56
N ASN A 587 -30.44 10.21 0.31
CA ASN A 587 -31.87 10.09 0.02
C ASN A 587 -32.34 8.71 -0.46
N TYR A 588 -31.57 7.65 -0.22
CA TYR A 588 -31.98 6.26 -0.45
C TYR A 588 -32.85 5.73 0.72
N LEU A 589 -34.04 6.32 0.92
CA LEU A 589 -34.85 6.11 2.12
C LEU A 589 -35.38 4.66 2.25
N VAL A 590 -35.66 3.98 1.14
CA VAL A 590 -36.09 2.58 1.14
C VAL A 590 -34.98 1.67 1.64
N ASP A 591 -33.75 1.86 1.13
CA ASP A 591 -32.58 1.10 1.59
C ASP A 591 -32.21 1.44 3.04
N ALA A 592 -32.32 2.71 3.42
CA ALA A 592 -32.12 3.13 4.81
C ALA A 592 -33.03 2.35 5.76
N LYS A 593 -34.30 2.19 5.40
CA LYS A 593 -35.27 1.42 6.21
C LYS A 593 -34.96 -0.08 6.21
N ARG A 594 -34.55 -0.64 5.06
CA ARG A 594 -34.09 -2.03 4.95
C ARG A 594 -32.92 -2.30 5.88
N TYR A 595 -31.85 -1.50 5.79
CA TYR A 595 -30.64 -1.67 6.61
C TYR A 595 -30.93 -1.44 8.10
N GLU A 596 -31.77 -0.48 8.45
CA GLU A 596 -32.21 -0.26 9.83
C GLU A 596 -32.94 -1.49 10.42
N ASN A 597 -33.79 -2.13 9.64
CA ASN A 597 -34.48 -3.35 10.06
C ASN A 597 -33.52 -4.52 10.23
N LEU A 598 -32.57 -4.69 9.30
CA LEU A 598 -31.52 -5.70 9.42
C LEU A 598 -30.63 -5.44 10.64
N ALA A 599 -30.22 -4.21 10.89
CA ALA A 599 -29.44 -3.82 12.05
C ALA A 599 -30.18 -4.12 13.37
N ARG A 600 -31.47 -3.82 13.42
CA ARG A 600 -32.32 -4.12 14.61
C ARG A 600 -32.38 -5.65 14.85
N SER A 601 -32.58 -6.43 13.80
CA SER A 601 -32.64 -7.89 13.92
C SER A 601 -31.34 -8.49 14.41
N ILE A 602 -30.21 -8.13 13.79
CA ILE A 602 -28.89 -8.68 14.18
C ILE A 602 -28.48 -8.19 15.58
N ARG A 603 -28.79 -6.96 15.97
CA ARG A 603 -28.55 -6.41 17.31
C ARG A 603 -29.29 -7.22 18.38
N ALA A 604 -30.56 -7.56 18.14
CA ALA A 604 -31.33 -8.41 19.04
C ALA A 604 -30.75 -9.83 19.14
N SER A 605 -30.26 -10.39 18.03
CA SER A 605 -29.59 -11.70 18.02
C SER A 605 -28.28 -11.67 18.81
N ILE A 606 -27.45 -10.63 18.64
CA ILE A 606 -26.21 -10.43 19.40
C ILE A 606 -26.52 -10.33 20.89
N ALA A 607 -27.47 -9.49 21.28
CA ALA A 607 -27.88 -9.32 22.69
C ALA A 607 -28.34 -10.64 23.32
N LYS A 608 -29.10 -11.43 22.56
CA LYS A 608 -29.65 -12.70 23.07
C LYS A 608 -28.64 -13.84 23.16
N TYR A 609 -27.74 -13.96 22.19
CA TYR A 609 -26.89 -15.14 22.01
C TYR A 609 -25.41 -14.91 22.29
N LEU A 610 -24.93 -13.66 22.26
CA LEU A 610 -23.52 -13.34 22.42
C LEU A 610 -23.20 -12.56 23.72
N ILE A 611 -24.19 -12.39 24.58
CA ILE A 611 -24.00 -11.90 25.97
C ILE A 611 -24.37 -13.05 26.92
N ASP A 612 -23.45 -13.38 27.83
CA ASP A 612 -23.70 -14.44 28.81
C ASP A 612 -24.54 -13.98 30.00
N SER A 613 -24.92 -14.92 30.86
CA SER A 613 -25.73 -14.63 32.07
C SER A 613 -25.06 -13.72 33.11
N GLU A 614 -23.74 -13.53 32.99
CA GLU A 614 -22.97 -12.65 33.85
C GLU A 614 -22.82 -11.24 33.24
N GLY A 615 -23.33 -10.98 32.02
CA GLY A 615 -23.23 -9.71 31.32
C GLY A 615 -21.95 -9.50 30.52
N TYR A 616 -21.11 -10.52 30.30
CA TYR A 616 -19.93 -10.43 29.42
C TYR A 616 -20.29 -10.80 28.00
N ALA A 617 -19.59 -10.23 27.04
CA ALA A 617 -19.60 -10.67 25.66
C ALA A 617 -18.78 -11.96 25.50
N ILE A 618 -19.32 -12.95 24.78
CA ILE A 618 -18.64 -14.20 24.43
C ILE A 618 -18.22 -14.15 22.94
N ASP A 619 -17.23 -14.98 22.61
CA ASP A 619 -16.63 -14.95 21.25
C ASP A 619 -17.52 -15.53 20.15
N GLY A 620 -18.61 -16.21 20.50
CA GLY A 620 -19.54 -16.72 19.49
C GLY A 620 -20.34 -17.96 19.92
N ILE A 621 -21.02 -18.53 18.95
CA ILE A 621 -21.63 -19.84 19.02
C ILE A 621 -20.76 -20.84 18.26
N LEU A 622 -20.40 -21.93 18.91
CA LEU A 622 -19.57 -23.01 18.35
C LEU A 622 -20.30 -23.75 17.23
N PRO A 623 -19.61 -24.53 16.37
CA PRO A 623 -20.23 -25.31 15.31
C PRO A 623 -21.28 -26.35 15.82
N ASP A 624 -21.14 -26.83 17.06
CA ASP A 624 -22.08 -27.76 17.72
C ASP A 624 -23.31 -27.03 18.29
N GLY A 625 -23.39 -25.70 18.17
CA GLY A 625 -24.51 -24.88 18.65
C GLY A 625 -24.40 -24.41 20.09
N LYS A 626 -23.33 -24.76 20.82
CA LYS A 626 -23.08 -24.26 22.18
C LYS A 626 -22.47 -22.86 22.18
N SER A 627 -22.70 -22.14 23.26
CA SER A 627 -22.03 -20.87 23.50
C SER A 627 -20.51 -21.07 23.73
N SER A 628 -19.70 -20.17 23.21
CA SER A 628 -18.27 -20.15 23.50
C SER A 628 -18.03 -19.81 24.97
N ASN A 629 -17.02 -20.44 25.57
CA ASN A 629 -16.54 -20.08 26.90
C ASN A 629 -15.48 -18.96 26.89
N LEU A 630 -15.07 -18.51 25.69
CA LEU A 630 -14.06 -17.46 25.53
C LEU A 630 -14.72 -16.09 25.65
N ARG A 631 -14.12 -15.24 26.48
CA ARG A 631 -14.48 -13.83 26.68
C ARG A 631 -13.30 -12.96 26.23
N SER A 632 -13.04 -12.89 24.93
CA SER A 632 -11.90 -12.10 24.42
C SER A 632 -12.07 -10.62 24.68
N ILE A 633 -10.94 -9.88 24.71
CA ILE A 633 -10.94 -8.41 24.78
C ILE A 633 -11.65 -7.83 23.55
N GLN A 634 -11.44 -8.43 22.40
CA GLN A 634 -12.07 -8.04 21.15
C GLN A 634 -13.60 -8.09 21.25
N ALA A 635 -14.17 -9.16 21.79
CA ALA A 635 -15.61 -9.29 21.97
C ALA A 635 -16.19 -8.21 22.92
N GLN A 636 -15.51 -7.92 24.05
CA GLN A 636 -15.94 -6.87 24.98
C GLN A 636 -15.94 -5.49 24.31
N VAL A 637 -14.87 -5.17 23.59
CA VAL A 637 -14.73 -3.91 22.87
C VAL A 637 -15.79 -3.74 21.80
N MET A 638 -16.05 -4.78 21.01
CA MET A 638 -17.09 -4.77 19.99
C MET A 638 -18.51 -4.64 20.56
N ALA A 639 -18.80 -5.30 21.68
CA ALA A 639 -20.07 -5.14 22.37
C ALA A 639 -20.29 -3.70 22.85
N LYS A 640 -19.23 -3.05 23.40
CA LYS A 640 -19.27 -1.62 23.77
C LYS A 640 -19.48 -0.72 22.56
N MET A 641 -18.69 -0.89 21.49
CA MET A 641 -18.79 -0.08 20.27
C MET A 641 -20.19 -0.14 19.64
N ASN A 642 -20.86 -1.28 19.77
CA ASN A 642 -22.21 -1.51 19.22
C ASN A 642 -23.34 -1.25 20.22
N SER A 643 -23.04 -0.80 21.44
CA SER A 643 -24.02 -0.51 22.50
C SER A 643 -25.02 -1.67 22.69
N VAL A 644 -24.51 -2.89 22.87
CA VAL A 644 -25.31 -4.12 22.95
C VAL A 644 -26.09 -4.14 24.26
N GLU A 645 -27.39 -4.41 24.19
CA GLU A 645 -28.24 -4.57 25.36
C GLU A 645 -27.85 -5.80 26.19
N GLY A 646 -27.90 -5.69 27.52
CA GLY A 646 -27.49 -6.74 28.46
C GLY A 646 -25.98 -6.86 28.68
N PHE A 647 -25.14 -6.14 27.89
CA PHE A 647 -23.70 -6.10 28.10
C PHE A 647 -23.31 -5.14 29.25
N ASP A 648 -22.65 -5.67 30.28
CA ASP A 648 -22.12 -4.87 31.41
C ASP A 648 -20.70 -4.39 31.07
N PHE A 649 -20.62 -3.22 30.44
CA PHE A 649 -19.32 -2.63 30.08
C PHE A 649 -18.45 -2.32 31.30
N GLU A 650 -19.01 -1.84 32.39
CA GLU A 650 -18.23 -1.48 33.59
C GLU A 650 -17.55 -2.73 34.17
N LYS A 651 -18.28 -3.83 34.26
CA LYS A 651 -17.73 -5.11 34.70
C LYS A 651 -16.66 -5.65 33.75
N ALA A 652 -16.93 -5.68 32.44
CA ALA A 652 -16.00 -6.16 31.43
C ALA A 652 -14.73 -5.27 31.36
N LYS A 653 -14.89 -3.96 31.40
CA LYS A 653 -13.80 -2.99 31.46
C LYS A 653 -12.87 -3.26 32.64
N ASN A 654 -13.43 -3.35 33.86
CA ASN A 654 -12.64 -3.48 35.07
C ASN A 654 -11.95 -4.85 35.22
N ASN A 655 -12.59 -5.93 34.74
CA ASN A 655 -12.10 -7.29 34.92
C ASN A 655 -11.30 -7.84 33.73
N ILE A 656 -11.45 -7.27 32.52
CA ILE A 656 -10.81 -7.79 31.31
C ILE A 656 -9.96 -6.71 30.59
N VAL A 657 -10.56 -5.55 30.24
CA VAL A 657 -9.88 -4.60 29.34
C VAL A 657 -8.80 -3.78 30.07
N LEU A 658 -9.09 -3.26 31.26
CA LEU A 658 -8.10 -2.51 32.05
C LEU A 658 -6.93 -3.39 32.52
N PRO A 659 -7.15 -4.63 33.03
CA PRO A 659 -6.06 -5.56 33.30
C PRO A 659 -5.17 -5.84 32.10
N TYR A 660 -5.74 -5.96 30.90
CA TYR A 660 -4.92 -6.06 29.68
C TYR A 660 -4.07 -4.82 29.45
N LEU A 661 -4.64 -3.61 29.50
CA LEU A 661 -3.90 -2.37 29.32
C LEU A 661 -2.80 -2.17 30.37
N ARG A 662 -2.95 -2.72 31.56
CA ARG A 662 -1.92 -2.71 32.63
C ARG A 662 -0.88 -3.82 32.47
N GLY A 663 -1.09 -4.78 31.51
CA GLY A 663 -0.20 -5.92 31.31
C GLY A 663 -0.34 -7.02 32.35
N GLU A 664 -1.47 -7.07 33.05
CA GLU A 664 -1.80 -8.06 34.08
C GLU A 664 -2.35 -9.37 33.51
N ILE A 665 -2.92 -9.31 32.29
CA ILE A 665 -3.49 -10.48 31.58
C ILE A 665 -2.57 -10.89 30.44
N LYS A 666 -2.20 -12.18 30.43
CA LYS A 666 -1.51 -12.86 29.34
C LYS A 666 -2.34 -14.06 28.89
N THR A 667 -3.31 -13.83 28.01
CA THR A 667 -4.12 -14.91 27.41
C THR A 667 -3.80 -15.06 25.93
N HIS A 668 -4.19 -16.19 25.30
CA HIS A 668 -4.05 -16.40 23.86
C HIS A 668 -4.93 -15.50 22.99
N ALA A 669 -5.86 -14.76 23.61
CA ALA A 669 -6.82 -13.89 22.93
C ALA A 669 -6.58 -12.40 23.20
N VAL A 670 -5.32 -12.01 23.46
CA VAL A 670 -4.96 -10.58 23.51
C VAL A 670 -4.94 -10.00 22.09
N PRO A 671 -5.43 -8.76 21.92
CA PRO A 671 -5.40 -8.09 20.61
C PRO A 671 -3.98 -7.99 20.05
N SER A 672 -3.83 -8.24 18.74
CA SER A 672 -2.60 -7.93 18.04
C SER A 672 -2.34 -6.41 18.01
N SER A 673 -1.14 -6.01 17.60
CA SER A 673 -0.80 -4.59 17.39
C SER A 673 -1.75 -3.90 16.42
N TYR A 674 -2.25 -4.61 15.40
CA TYR A 674 -3.30 -4.15 14.49
C TYR A 674 -4.61 -3.86 15.23
N TRP A 675 -5.13 -4.87 15.94
CA TRP A 675 -6.46 -4.79 16.53
C TRP A 675 -6.53 -3.87 17.75
N ALA A 676 -5.39 -3.60 18.38
CA ALA A 676 -5.27 -2.67 19.52
C ALA A 676 -5.86 -1.28 19.24
N VAL A 677 -5.89 -0.82 17.98
CA VAL A 677 -6.50 0.46 17.60
C VAL A 677 -7.97 0.57 18.03
N TYR A 678 -8.74 -0.51 17.93
CA TYR A 678 -10.16 -0.53 18.34
C TYR A 678 -10.30 -0.49 19.86
N VAL A 679 -9.39 -1.17 20.57
CA VAL A 679 -9.32 -1.09 22.05
C VAL A 679 -9.03 0.34 22.46
N PHE A 680 -8.03 0.97 21.85
CA PHE A 680 -7.60 2.33 22.23
C PHE A 680 -8.70 3.36 21.97
N LYS A 681 -9.33 3.34 20.80
CA LYS A 681 -10.46 4.24 20.51
C LYS A 681 -11.59 4.08 21.54
N THR A 682 -11.96 2.82 21.83
CA THR A 682 -13.04 2.54 22.80
C THR A 682 -12.69 3.02 24.21
N MET A 683 -11.47 2.80 24.65
CA MET A 683 -11.04 3.16 26.02
C MET A 683 -10.76 4.66 26.15
N VAL A 684 -10.27 5.34 25.11
CA VAL A 684 -10.17 6.81 25.07
C VAL A 684 -11.56 7.44 25.14
N ASP A 685 -12.53 6.93 24.38
CA ASP A 685 -13.93 7.39 24.44
C ASP A 685 -14.59 7.11 25.81
N ALA A 686 -14.14 6.09 26.54
CA ALA A 686 -14.59 5.75 27.89
C ALA A 686 -13.87 6.50 29.02
N GLY A 687 -12.96 7.44 28.68
CA GLY A 687 -12.26 8.27 29.67
C GLY A 687 -10.97 7.65 30.23
N HIS A 688 -10.43 6.60 29.61
CA HIS A 688 -9.21 5.90 30.05
C HIS A 688 -7.97 6.26 29.21
N GLN A 689 -7.80 7.56 28.91
CA GLN A 689 -6.68 8.08 28.13
C GLN A 689 -5.32 7.72 28.73
N LYS A 690 -5.20 7.78 30.07
CA LYS A 690 -3.95 7.52 30.78
C LYS A 690 -3.47 6.07 30.61
N GLU A 691 -4.39 5.11 30.74
CA GLU A 691 -4.06 3.70 30.59
C GLU A 691 -3.63 3.38 29.15
N VAL A 692 -4.33 3.91 28.17
CA VAL A 692 -3.98 3.76 26.73
C VAL A 692 -2.63 4.42 26.44
N TYR A 693 -2.39 5.64 26.92
CA TYR A 693 -1.14 6.34 26.76
C TYR A 693 0.05 5.54 27.31
N ASN A 694 -0.06 5.07 28.55
CA ASN A 694 0.97 4.27 29.21
C ASN A 694 1.22 2.94 28.49
N PHE A 695 0.16 2.29 27.97
CA PHE A 695 0.28 1.07 27.20
C PHE A 695 1.07 1.31 25.91
N ILE A 696 0.79 2.40 25.18
CA ILE A 696 1.52 2.78 23.96
C ILE A 696 2.99 3.06 24.29
N LEU A 697 3.27 3.89 25.30
CA LEU A 697 4.64 4.23 25.69
C LEU A 697 5.48 2.99 26.05
N LYS A 698 4.84 1.96 26.63
CA LYS A 698 5.52 0.71 26.98
C LYS A 698 5.73 -0.20 25.77
N ASN A 699 4.69 -0.45 24.97
CA ASN A 699 4.71 -1.52 23.98
C ASN A 699 5.20 -1.07 22.60
N TRP A 700 5.22 0.24 22.31
CA TRP A 700 5.83 0.82 21.09
C TRP A 700 7.22 1.42 21.32
N LYS A 701 7.80 1.31 22.52
CA LYS A 701 9.11 1.91 22.81
C LYS A 701 10.19 1.46 21.85
N GLU A 702 10.33 0.15 21.62
CA GLU A 702 11.33 -0.41 20.71
C GLU A 702 11.10 0.06 19.26
N MET A 703 9.84 0.16 18.82
CA MET A 703 9.48 0.71 17.52
C MET A 703 9.90 2.18 17.38
N GLY A 704 9.70 2.99 18.42
CA GLY A 704 10.15 4.38 18.47
C GLY A 704 11.68 4.50 18.38
N GLU A 705 12.42 3.67 19.08
CA GLU A 705 13.88 3.62 19.03
C GLU A 705 14.41 3.12 17.67
N TYR A 706 13.74 2.17 17.06
CA TYR A 706 14.09 1.64 15.74
C TYR A 706 13.76 2.65 14.61
N GLY A 707 12.67 3.42 14.75
CA GLY A 707 12.21 4.45 13.82
C GLY A 707 11.19 4.00 12.78
N SER A 708 10.57 2.82 12.97
CA SER A 708 9.35 2.37 12.28
C SER A 708 8.57 1.38 13.15
N THR A 709 7.27 1.17 12.81
CA THR A 709 6.40 0.28 13.57
C THR A 709 6.44 -1.15 13.01
N PHE A 710 6.46 -2.13 13.90
CA PHE A 710 6.54 -3.55 13.55
C PHE A 710 5.17 -4.16 13.28
N GLU A 711 5.14 -5.28 12.57
CA GLU A 711 3.92 -6.03 12.31
C GLU A 711 3.26 -6.53 13.59
N ASN A 712 4.05 -6.89 14.61
CA ASN A 712 3.57 -7.34 15.90
C ASN A 712 4.41 -6.76 17.04
N TYR A 713 4.00 -6.97 18.29
CA TYR A 713 4.78 -6.60 19.48
C TYR A 713 6.12 -7.34 19.56
N ASP A 714 6.20 -8.58 19.05
CA ASP A 714 7.43 -9.34 18.97
C ASP A 714 8.16 -9.07 17.63
N ALA A 715 9.22 -8.28 17.70
CA ALA A 715 10.05 -7.89 16.57
C ALA A 715 10.81 -9.04 15.90
N SER A 716 10.93 -10.21 16.54
CA SER A 716 11.91 -11.23 16.14
C SER A 716 11.53 -12.03 14.86
N LYS A 717 10.30 -11.93 14.36
CA LYS A 717 9.79 -12.85 13.33
C LYS A 717 8.98 -12.21 12.20
N MET A 718 8.68 -10.92 12.29
CA MET A 718 7.71 -10.24 11.43
C MET A 718 8.35 -9.00 10.78
N SER A 719 7.62 -8.31 9.90
CA SER A 719 8.11 -7.07 9.28
C SER A 719 8.36 -5.99 10.32
N HIS A 720 9.48 -5.27 10.16
CA HIS A 720 9.84 -4.13 11.00
C HIS A 720 9.37 -2.79 10.43
N SER A 721 8.55 -2.83 9.39
CA SER A 721 7.85 -1.67 8.85
C SER A 721 6.47 -2.11 8.37
N HIS A 722 5.45 -1.97 9.25
CA HIS A 722 4.09 -2.41 8.98
C HIS A 722 3.09 -1.36 9.44
N ALA A 723 2.31 -0.84 8.51
CA ALA A 723 1.51 0.36 8.75
C ALA A 723 0.27 0.13 9.60
N TRP A 724 -0.24 -1.09 9.74
CA TRP A 724 -1.37 -1.36 10.64
C TRP A 724 -1.07 -1.09 12.11
N SER A 725 0.23 -1.13 12.51
CA SER A 725 0.68 -0.78 13.87
C SER A 725 1.04 0.70 14.03
N ALA A 726 0.90 1.50 12.97
CA ALA A 726 1.28 2.92 12.99
C ALA A 726 0.18 3.84 13.57
N HIS A 727 -0.89 3.28 14.12
CA HIS A 727 -2.00 4.06 14.68
C HIS A 727 -1.65 4.99 15.87
N PRO A 728 -0.51 4.88 16.60
CA PRO A 728 -0.09 5.95 17.48
C PRO A 728 0.07 7.30 16.78
N ALA A 729 0.20 7.33 15.44
CA ALA A 729 0.22 8.56 14.65
C ALA A 729 -1.01 9.46 14.87
N PHE A 730 -2.19 8.89 15.11
CA PHE A 730 -3.39 9.67 15.43
C PHE A 730 -3.91 9.45 16.86
N ILE A 731 -3.69 8.29 17.47
CA ILE A 731 -4.17 8.00 18.84
C ILE A 731 -3.48 8.88 19.88
N LEU A 732 -2.15 9.09 19.79
CA LEU A 732 -1.44 9.97 20.74
C LEU A 732 -1.94 11.43 20.64
N PRO A 733 -2.10 12.01 19.43
CA PRO A 733 -2.79 13.28 19.28
C PRO A 733 -4.18 13.34 19.91
N ASP A 734 -5.03 12.33 19.66
CA ASP A 734 -6.41 12.29 20.18
C ASP A 734 -6.43 12.27 21.72
N ILE A 735 -5.53 11.49 22.35
CA ILE A 735 -5.40 11.39 23.81
C ILE A 735 -5.06 12.74 24.46
N LEU A 736 -4.10 13.47 23.87
CA LEU A 736 -3.60 14.71 24.48
C LEU A 736 -4.47 15.93 24.15
N SER A 737 -4.91 16.03 22.91
CA SER A 737 -5.72 17.18 22.46
C SER A 737 -7.19 17.07 22.86
N GLY A 738 -7.72 15.85 23.04
CA GLY A 738 -9.13 15.60 23.24
C GLY A 738 -10.03 16.10 22.11
N VAL A 739 -9.47 16.30 20.91
CA VAL A 739 -10.23 16.69 19.71
C VAL A 739 -11.05 15.51 19.24
N LYS A 740 -12.34 15.69 19.12
CA LYS A 740 -13.29 14.70 18.63
C LYS A 740 -14.19 15.30 17.57
N GLN A 741 -14.12 14.78 16.36
CA GLN A 741 -15.03 15.13 15.29
C GLN A 741 -16.47 14.69 15.64
N THR A 742 -17.42 15.61 15.58
CA THR A 742 -18.84 15.35 15.92
C THR A 742 -19.79 15.53 14.73
N GLY A 743 -19.29 16.05 13.59
CA GLY A 743 -20.05 16.20 12.36
C GLY A 743 -19.25 15.83 11.11
N ALA A 744 -19.93 15.26 10.09
CA ALA A 744 -19.32 14.88 8.83
C ALA A 744 -18.57 16.06 8.18
N GLY A 745 -17.42 15.78 7.55
CA GLY A 745 -16.57 16.79 6.93
C GLY A 745 -16.07 17.84 7.92
N TRP A 746 -15.91 17.46 9.19
CA TRP A 746 -15.48 18.36 10.27
C TRP A 746 -16.39 19.58 10.43
N SER A 747 -17.70 19.40 10.20
CA SER A 747 -18.67 20.48 10.37
C SER A 747 -18.82 20.91 11.83
N SER A 748 -18.53 19.98 12.77
CA SER A 748 -18.50 20.28 14.21
C SER A 748 -17.49 19.40 14.93
N VAL A 749 -17.00 19.90 16.09
CA VAL A 749 -16.05 19.22 16.96
C VAL A 749 -16.39 19.47 18.43
N SER A 750 -15.99 18.54 19.30
CA SER A 750 -15.79 18.77 20.73
C SER A 750 -14.31 18.70 21.06
N VAL A 751 -13.84 19.48 22.04
CA VAL A 751 -12.42 19.51 22.40
C VAL A 751 -12.29 19.51 23.90
N ASN A 752 -11.59 18.48 24.44
CA ASN A 752 -11.34 18.34 25.89
C ASN A 752 -9.87 17.97 26.11
N PRO A 753 -8.95 18.93 26.09
CA PRO A 753 -7.52 18.68 26.17
C PRO A 753 -7.07 18.11 27.52
N SER A 754 -6.11 17.18 27.47
CA SER A 754 -5.47 16.66 28.68
C SER A 754 -4.67 17.76 29.40
N THR A 755 -4.89 17.89 30.71
CA THR A 755 -4.14 18.82 31.57
C THR A 755 -3.00 18.13 32.32
N THR A 756 -2.95 16.80 32.37
CA THR A 756 -2.14 16.03 33.31
C THR A 756 -1.18 15.03 32.67
N LEU A 757 -1.38 14.62 31.41
CA LEU A 757 -0.55 13.56 30.80
C LEU A 757 0.81 14.06 30.35
N GLU A 758 0.89 15.29 29.84
CA GLU A 758 2.12 15.94 29.41
C GLU A 758 2.22 17.37 29.93
N ASP A 759 3.43 17.83 30.19
CA ASP A 759 3.67 19.19 30.65
C ASP A 759 3.55 20.20 29.53
N GLU A 760 4.08 19.81 28.35
CA GLU A 760 4.03 20.65 27.15
C GLU A 760 3.66 19.81 25.92
N TYR A 761 2.76 20.34 25.10
CA TYR A 761 2.47 19.77 23.79
C TYR A 761 1.88 20.80 22.84
N ARG A 762 2.11 20.56 21.53
CA ARG A 762 1.46 21.26 20.43
C ARG A 762 0.95 20.24 19.41
N ILE A 763 -0.34 20.27 19.10
CA ILE A 763 -1.01 19.32 18.22
C ILE A 763 -1.83 20.11 17.21
N VAL A 764 -1.67 19.76 15.91
CA VAL A 764 -2.38 20.40 14.81
C VAL A 764 -3.09 19.35 13.98
N TYR A 765 -4.41 19.47 13.86
CA TYR A 765 -5.24 18.63 12.98
C TYR A 765 -5.45 19.32 11.64
N PRO A 766 -5.06 18.72 10.51
CA PRO A 766 -5.42 19.20 9.18
C PRO A 766 -6.84 18.72 8.84
N THR A 767 -7.79 19.65 8.79
CA THR A 767 -9.16 19.33 8.40
C THR A 767 -9.53 19.97 7.07
N PRO A 768 -10.55 19.48 6.36
CA PRO A 768 -11.04 20.12 5.13
C PRO A 768 -11.51 21.58 5.34
N ARG A 769 -11.75 21.97 6.59
CA ARG A 769 -12.26 23.30 6.99
C ARG A 769 -11.20 24.21 7.63
N GLY A 770 -9.92 23.79 7.60
CA GLY A 770 -8.81 24.51 8.23
C GLY A 770 -8.17 23.72 9.36
N LYS A 771 -7.14 24.30 9.97
CA LYS A 771 -6.33 23.61 11.01
C LYS A 771 -6.90 23.89 12.41
N ILE A 772 -7.15 22.83 13.17
CA ILE A 772 -7.44 22.93 14.61
C ILE A 772 -6.12 22.82 15.34
N THR A 773 -5.81 23.74 16.25
CA THR A 773 -4.58 23.72 17.04
C THR A 773 -4.91 23.65 18.52
N VAL A 774 -4.26 22.71 19.21
CA VAL A 774 -4.30 22.58 20.67
C VAL A 774 -2.88 22.68 21.19
N GLU A 775 -2.62 23.63 22.08
CA GLU A 775 -1.29 23.90 22.63
C GLU A 775 -1.35 24.02 24.16
N LYS A 776 -0.44 23.34 24.86
CA LYS A 776 -0.20 23.47 26.29
C LYS A 776 1.24 23.82 26.54
N LYS A 777 1.50 24.89 27.28
CA LYS A 777 2.82 25.27 27.78
C LYS A 777 2.98 24.86 29.24
N ALA A 778 4.21 24.62 29.67
CA ALA A 778 4.50 24.23 31.05
C ALA A 778 3.82 25.18 32.07
N GLY A 779 3.15 24.59 33.02
CA GLY A 779 2.44 25.33 34.08
C GLY A 779 1.19 26.09 33.65
N GLN A 780 0.77 25.97 32.36
CA GLN A 780 -0.40 26.70 31.83
C GLN A 780 -1.53 25.74 31.48
N LYS A 781 -2.75 26.27 31.40
CA LYS A 781 -3.88 25.53 30.83
C LYS A 781 -3.76 25.44 29.31
N PRO A 782 -4.24 24.35 28.69
CA PRO A 782 -4.27 24.23 27.24
C PRO A 782 -5.07 25.36 26.57
N THR A 783 -4.59 25.82 25.41
CA THR A 783 -5.29 26.75 24.53
C THR A 783 -5.76 26.01 23.29
N VAL A 784 -6.94 26.39 22.78
CA VAL A 784 -7.57 25.75 21.62
C VAL A 784 -7.91 26.80 20.59
N MET A 785 -7.48 26.58 19.34
CA MET A 785 -7.84 27.40 18.19
C MET A 785 -8.63 26.56 17.19
N ILE A 786 -9.86 26.95 16.91
CA ILE A 786 -10.76 26.26 15.97
C ILE A 786 -11.13 27.24 14.85
N PRO A 787 -11.05 26.83 13.57
CA PRO A 787 -11.51 27.66 12.45
C PRO A 787 -12.99 28.04 12.60
N ALA A 788 -13.35 29.27 12.22
CA ALA A 788 -14.74 29.75 12.28
C ALA A 788 -15.73 28.94 11.43
N SER A 789 -15.24 28.17 10.47
CA SER A 789 -16.03 27.23 9.63
C SER A 789 -16.40 25.92 10.32
N ILE A 790 -15.94 25.69 11.57
CA ILE A 790 -16.19 24.49 12.37
C ILE A 790 -16.98 24.89 13.63
N ASN A 791 -18.13 24.27 13.85
CA ASN A 791 -18.92 24.48 15.05
C ASN A 791 -18.27 23.79 16.25
N SER A 792 -17.95 24.54 17.31
CA SER A 792 -17.49 23.95 18.56
C SER A 792 -18.71 23.56 19.40
N GLN A 793 -18.77 22.30 19.80
CA GLN A 793 -19.71 21.78 20.78
C GLN A 793 -18.95 21.68 22.11
N ASN A 794 -19.12 22.65 22.98
CA ASN A 794 -18.59 22.64 24.37
C ASN A 794 -19.48 21.86 25.29
#